data_7a07122ae009094ae89023f42902818c
#
_entry.id   7a07122ae009094ae89023f42902818c
#
_cell.length_a   1.000
_cell.length_b   1.000
_cell.length_c   1.000
_cell.angle_alpha   90.00
_cell.angle_beta   90.00
_cell.angle_gamma   90.00
#
_symmetry.space_group_name_H-M   'P 1'
#
loop_
_entity.id
_entity.type
_entity.pdbx_description
1 polymer ?
#
loop_
_entity_poly.entity_id
_entity_poly.type
_entity_poly.pdbx_seq_one_letter_code
_entity_poly.pdbx_strand_id
1 'polypeptide(L)'
;MKRQTRKAILAIFACTALAIDAGAGEQNRMTVSFNEKNVLQSITVGAATFATGGGDLWTAEFSDGTNRAKRVKACAHEAATCTRTETDAVLTLTWRDVPLGGERGVLDATVTIEKRPDGSQAWNLAFANRSPRWTLMTTAFPRLNRVTPDGAGDVLLPSNDHGAQIFRKRTVQPKPFRRAYLGYCPMIAGFFLGTDGLYFVPEDPEARIKNLLVEGEQNACYETTVENAGVPGRAAEGPRYPVVLAPLKGDWWSFARRYRAYALKQKWAARGPIKDIPDYPRRLCEIPLWINIHGYPDVASNILTRAKAIFPGFSTGLHWHLWQHSGHDVNYPEYFPAQPGTKECIAYCESMGQEPMPYVNGRLWSAPTSGFILAEPYAVLRQNDTRYVEKYGRLTAPLAVMCPTCAPWQKVVRTFTGRILDELGAKSIFIDQIGAAPGVPCYDPAHGHPLGGGAWWREGYEKMMEPIHRAWNAKGAFITTEGSGEMCLNMVDGYLQVVVRDPKDVPFHNAVYSGYTTYFCSPENNDDDPAAFRALQTRELLWGNALGWFLPDILDKPDKCAILNQLCAFRQKNLDALAYGNLLDELRFAEPVGKTTYEWLGRRPHHSLYDPAYKLPPSKFATLADVRGNWWRTADGKVVLLAANLTDREQRVVYRVYGTDKTAVLVLAPHELVRIKGA
;
A
#
# COMPACT_ATOMS: atom_id res chain seq x y z
N MET A 1 -21.10 -55.06 -9.83
CA MET A 1 -21.73 -54.55 -8.61
C MET A 1 -20.73 -54.58 -7.46
N LYS A 2 -20.21 -53.41 -7.05
CA LYS A 2 -19.69 -53.09 -5.69
C LYS A 2 -19.47 -51.57 -5.71
N ARG A 3 -20.38 -50.83 -5.04
CA ARG A 3 -20.26 -49.38 -4.74
C ARG A 3 -19.21 -49.20 -3.67
N GLN A 4 -18.18 -48.42 -3.94
CA GLN A 4 -17.29 -47.89 -2.89
C GLN A 4 -17.73 -46.47 -2.57
N THR A 5 -18.24 -46.32 -1.37
CA THR A 5 -18.54 -45.04 -0.71
C THR A 5 -17.25 -44.30 -0.34
N ARG A 6 -17.01 -43.16 -0.93
CA ARG A 6 -15.95 -42.24 -0.51
C ARG A 6 -16.46 -41.47 0.72
N LYS A 7 -15.86 -41.74 1.87
CA LYS A 7 -15.98 -40.89 3.08
C LYS A 7 -15.15 -39.63 2.87
N ALA A 8 -15.82 -38.48 2.84
CA ALA A 8 -15.15 -37.19 2.96
C ALA A 8 -14.67 -36.99 4.41
N ILE A 9 -13.37 -36.86 4.59
CA ILE A 9 -12.78 -36.48 5.88
C ILE A 9 -12.80 -34.94 5.90
N LEU A 10 -13.69 -34.40 6.73
CA LEU A 10 -13.72 -32.98 7.09
C LEU A 10 -12.58 -32.75 8.09
N ALA A 11 -11.45 -32.18 7.63
CA ALA A 11 -10.39 -31.72 8.52
C ALA A 11 -10.83 -30.39 9.10
N ILE A 12 -11.23 -30.41 10.36
CA ILE A 12 -11.47 -29.22 11.18
C ILE A 12 -10.08 -28.68 11.56
N PHE A 13 -9.61 -27.66 10.86
CA PHE A 13 -8.48 -26.86 11.32
C PHE A 13 -8.93 -26.02 12.51
N ALA A 14 -8.54 -26.43 13.70
CA ALA A 14 -8.62 -25.60 14.88
C ALA A 14 -7.62 -24.44 14.73
N CYS A 15 -8.08 -23.31 14.23
CA CYS A 15 -7.39 -22.03 14.41
C CYS A 15 -7.39 -21.75 15.92
N THR A 16 -6.25 -21.91 16.57
CA THR A 16 -6.02 -21.32 17.89
C THR A 16 -6.05 -19.81 17.72
N ALA A 17 -7.23 -19.23 17.90
CA ALA A 17 -7.39 -17.80 18.10
C ALA A 17 -6.57 -17.46 19.35
N LEU A 18 -5.50 -16.68 19.17
CA LEU A 18 -4.86 -15.97 20.26
C LEU A 18 -5.96 -15.19 20.97
N ALA A 19 -6.21 -15.53 22.23
CA ALA A 19 -7.05 -14.75 23.11
C ALA A 19 -6.46 -13.31 23.13
N ILE A 20 -7.13 -12.41 22.45
CA ILE A 20 -6.98 -10.98 22.69
C ILE A 20 -7.56 -10.81 24.07
N ASP A 21 -6.71 -10.38 24.98
CA ASP A 21 -7.05 -10.14 26.39
C ASP A 21 -8.33 -9.30 26.45
N ALA A 22 -9.44 -9.91 26.86
CA ALA A 22 -10.75 -9.27 27.02
C ALA A 22 -10.79 -8.52 28.36
N GLY A 23 -9.72 -7.79 28.67
CA GLY A 23 -9.61 -6.81 29.74
C GLY A 23 -9.87 -5.39 29.26
N ALA A 24 -10.89 -5.16 28.44
CA ALA A 24 -11.36 -3.82 28.13
C ALA A 24 -12.11 -3.23 29.33
N GLY A 25 -11.35 -2.80 30.35
CA GLY A 25 -11.88 -1.94 31.40
C GLY A 25 -12.42 -0.63 30.80
N GLU A 26 -13.25 0.09 31.54
CA GLU A 26 -13.90 1.38 31.16
C GLU A 26 -12.99 2.41 30.47
N GLN A 27 -11.69 2.27 30.56
CA GLN A 27 -10.66 3.19 30.02
C GLN A 27 -10.50 3.18 28.49
N ASN A 28 -11.06 2.21 27.75
CA ASN A 28 -10.90 2.15 26.28
C ASN A 28 -12.24 2.21 25.52
N ARG A 29 -13.22 2.86 26.09
CA ARG A 29 -14.54 3.01 25.47
C ARG A 29 -14.57 4.20 24.53
N MET A 30 -15.09 3.99 23.30
CA MET A 30 -15.41 5.06 22.37
C MET A 30 -16.84 5.53 22.61
N THR A 31 -17.02 6.85 22.73
CA THR A 31 -18.34 7.48 22.82
C THR A 31 -18.52 8.45 21.66
N VAL A 32 -19.65 8.38 21.01
CA VAL A 32 -20.05 9.29 19.91
C VAL A 32 -21.29 10.04 20.38
N SER A 33 -21.26 11.36 20.33
CA SER A 33 -22.36 12.22 20.72
C SER A 33 -22.91 13.05 19.56
N PHE A 34 -24.22 13.21 19.52
CA PHE A 34 -24.95 14.06 18.58
C PHE A 34 -25.78 15.06 19.37
N ASN A 35 -25.97 16.28 18.85
CA ASN A 35 -26.86 17.28 19.46
C ASN A 35 -28.33 16.99 19.13
N GLU A 36 -29.24 17.84 19.63
CA GLU A 36 -30.67 17.75 19.40
C GLU A 36 -31.08 17.85 17.90
N LYS A 37 -30.25 18.47 17.08
CA LYS A 37 -30.40 18.52 15.61
C LYS A 37 -29.73 17.37 14.88
N ASN A 38 -29.26 16.34 15.60
CA ASN A 38 -28.54 15.19 15.06
C ASN A 38 -27.24 15.53 14.30
N VAL A 39 -26.60 16.65 14.67
CA VAL A 39 -25.25 17.00 14.20
C VAL A 39 -24.22 16.35 15.12
N LEU A 40 -23.22 15.70 14.55
CA LEU A 40 -22.11 15.11 15.30
C LEU A 40 -21.41 16.16 16.17
N GLN A 41 -21.35 15.94 17.48
CA GLN A 41 -20.74 16.84 18.43
C GLN A 41 -19.35 16.43 18.83
N SER A 42 -19.17 15.15 19.16
CA SER A 42 -17.85 14.66 19.56
C SER A 42 -17.69 13.16 19.34
N ILE A 43 -16.44 12.76 19.14
CA ILE A 43 -15.98 11.38 19.23
C ILE A 43 -14.90 11.37 20.30
N THR A 44 -15.08 10.60 21.38
CA THR A 44 -14.10 10.47 22.48
C THR A 44 -13.65 9.03 22.61
N VAL A 45 -12.37 8.84 22.98
CA VAL A 45 -11.78 7.55 23.33
C VAL A 45 -11.03 7.74 24.65
N GLY A 46 -11.44 7.04 25.70
CA GLY A 46 -10.91 7.31 27.04
C GLY A 46 -11.13 8.76 27.45
N ALA A 47 -10.08 9.46 27.77
CA ALA A 47 -10.09 10.90 28.12
C ALA A 47 -9.88 11.82 26.89
N ALA A 48 -9.55 11.28 25.74
CA ALA A 48 -9.21 12.06 24.55
C ALA A 48 -10.44 12.34 23.67
N THR A 49 -10.56 13.59 23.19
CA THR A 49 -11.59 13.99 22.22
C THR A 49 -10.97 14.11 20.83
N PHE A 50 -11.45 13.31 19.88
CA PHE A 50 -10.91 13.24 18.54
C PHE A 50 -11.65 14.05 17.49
N ALA A 51 -12.96 14.23 17.62
CA ALA A 51 -13.70 15.12 16.73
C ALA A 51 -14.54 16.08 17.59
N THR A 52 -14.53 17.35 17.22
CA THR A 52 -15.35 18.37 17.88
C THR A 52 -16.24 19.01 16.84
N GLY A 53 -17.46 18.65 16.88
CA GLY A 53 -18.65 19.06 16.15
C GLY A 53 -18.65 20.15 15.11
N GLY A 54 -19.73 20.17 14.39
CA GLY A 54 -20.08 21.11 13.36
C GLY A 54 -19.93 20.57 11.93
N GLY A 55 -20.83 20.99 11.05
CA GLY A 55 -20.85 20.62 9.65
C GLY A 55 -21.62 19.33 9.34
N ASP A 56 -21.68 19.03 8.06
CA ASP A 56 -22.42 17.90 7.53
C ASP A 56 -21.71 16.58 7.82
N LEU A 57 -22.45 15.60 8.31
CA LEU A 57 -21.95 14.23 8.48
C LEU A 57 -21.69 13.55 7.14
N TRP A 58 -22.44 13.95 6.12
CA TRP A 58 -22.27 13.47 4.75
C TRP A 58 -22.57 14.59 3.74
N THR A 59 -21.94 14.48 2.57
CA THR A 59 -22.32 15.23 1.36
C THR A 59 -22.37 14.28 0.18
N ALA A 60 -23.16 14.61 -0.83
CA ALA A 60 -23.25 13.83 -2.05
C ALA A 60 -23.37 14.75 -3.27
N GLU A 61 -22.91 14.27 -4.41
CA GLU A 61 -23.05 14.94 -5.70
C GLU A 61 -23.87 14.09 -6.64
N PHE A 62 -24.75 14.74 -7.36
CA PHE A 62 -25.66 14.16 -8.34
C PHE A 62 -25.48 14.83 -9.70
N SER A 63 -25.83 14.12 -10.78
CA SER A 63 -25.96 14.68 -12.12
C SER A 63 -27.30 14.26 -12.74
N ASP A 64 -27.72 14.95 -13.80
CA ASP A 64 -28.93 14.56 -14.54
C ASP A 64 -28.69 13.46 -15.59
N GLY A 65 -27.51 12.90 -15.61
CA GLY A 65 -27.13 11.84 -16.53
C GLY A 65 -26.80 12.30 -17.96
N THR A 66 -27.22 13.51 -18.37
CA THR A 66 -26.92 14.05 -19.72
C THR A 66 -25.53 14.66 -19.80
N ASN A 67 -25.08 15.27 -18.70
CA ASN A 67 -23.72 15.80 -18.55
C ASN A 67 -23.17 15.44 -17.16
N ARG A 68 -22.40 14.35 -17.10
CA ARG A 68 -21.81 13.84 -15.85
C ARG A 68 -20.83 14.82 -15.18
N ALA A 69 -20.33 15.81 -15.88
CA ALA A 69 -19.47 16.84 -15.31
C ALA A 69 -20.28 17.94 -14.58
N LYS A 70 -21.55 18.13 -14.93
CA LYS A 70 -22.43 19.09 -14.26
C LYS A 70 -23.01 18.46 -12.99
N ARG A 71 -22.70 19.05 -11.85
CA ARG A 71 -23.05 18.54 -10.52
C ARG A 71 -24.04 19.43 -9.81
N VAL A 72 -24.94 18.80 -9.05
CA VAL A 72 -25.69 19.43 -7.96
C VAL A 72 -25.27 18.72 -6.67
N LYS A 73 -25.14 19.48 -5.60
CA LYS A 73 -24.77 19.00 -4.28
C LYS A 73 -26.01 18.83 -3.40
N ALA A 74 -25.98 17.78 -2.57
CA ALA A 74 -26.90 17.58 -1.46
C ALA A 74 -26.09 17.34 -0.18
N CYS A 75 -26.59 17.81 0.96
CA CYS A 75 -25.91 17.71 2.24
C CYS A 75 -26.90 17.59 3.41
N ALA A 76 -26.37 17.11 4.54
CA ALA A 76 -27.19 16.75 5.69
C ALA A 76 -27.98 17.93 6.27
N HIS A 77 -27.40 19.12 6.34
CA HIS A 77 -28.05 20.31 6.96
C HIS A 77 -29.19 20.89 6.16
N GLU A 78 -29.33 20.57 4.85
CA GLU A 78 -30.38 21.07 3.97
C GLU A 78 -31.70 20.27 4.06
N ALA A 79 -31.70 19.13 4.75
CA ALA A 79 -32.87 18.30 4.94
C ALA A 79 -33.97 19.05 5.70
N ALA A 80 -35.23 18.82 5.34
CA ALA A 80 -36.38 19.42 6.03
C ALA A 80 -36.50 18.92 7.48
N THR A 81 -36.20 17.62 7.69
CA THR A 81 -36.16 16.99 9.02
C THR A 81 -35.06 15.95 9.13
N CYS A 82 -34.57 15.72 10.36
CA CYS A 82 -33.71 14.58 10.69
C CYS A 82 -34.30 13.86 11.90
N THR A 83 -34.59 12.57 11.74
CA THR A 83 -35.10 11.70 12.82
C THR A 83 -33.97 10.79 13.31
N ARG A 84 -34.04 10.46 14.63
CA ARG A 84 -33.12 9.54 15.28
C ARG A 84 -33.89 8.39 15.92
N THR A 85 -33.45 7.17 15.65
CA THR A 85 -33.86 5.97 16.37
C THR A 85 -32.63 5.26 16.91
N GLU A 86 -32.69 4.74 18.13
CA GLU A 86 -31.53 4.12 18.76
C GLU A 86 -31.97 2.90 19.57
N THR A 87 -31.20 1.83 19.40
CA THR A 87 -31.22 0.62 20.23
C THR A 87 -29.82 0.40 20.83
N ASP A 88 -29.66 -0.60 21.66
CA ASP A 88 -28.34 -0.95 22.21
C ASP A 88 -27.33 -1.29 21.11
N ALA A 89 -27.78 -1.89 20.01
CA ALA A 89 -26.93 -2.35 18.91
C ALA A 89 -26.80 -1.35 17.76
N VAL A 90 -27.82 -0.51 17.50
CA VAL A 90 -27.87 0.30 16.26
C VAL A 90 -28.42 1.68 16.56
N LEU A 91 -27.73 2.70 16.04
CA LEU A 91 -28.22 4.06 15.92
C LEU A 91 -28.52 4.35 14.43
N THR A 92 -29.72 4.82 14.12
CA THR A 92 -30.12 5.24 12.77
C THR A 92 -30.49 6.71 12.76
N LEU A 93 -29.90 7.45 11.83
CA LEU A 93 -30.23 8.86 11.52
C LEU A 93 -30.82 8.91 10.12
N THR A 94 -32.02 9.48 9.98
CA THR A 94 -32.70 9.63 8.68
C THR A 94 -33.00 11.07 8.40
N TRP A 95 -32.39 11.63 7.37
CA TRP A 95 -32.64 12.94 6.81
C TRP A 95 -33.68 12.80 5.72
N ARG A 96 -34.78 13.53 5.87
CA ARG A 96 -35.90 13.50 4.92
C ARG A 96 -36.02 14.79 4.16
N ASP A 97 -36.52 14.66 2.91
CA ASP A 97 -36.77 15.76 2.02
C ASP A 97 -35.52 16.66 1.86
N VAL A 98 -34.38 16.04 1.51
CA VAL A 98 -33.17 16.78 1.13
C VAL A 98 -33.42 17.42 -0.25
N PRO A 99 -33.15 18.72 -0.45
CA PRO A 99 -33.32 19.35 -1.76
C PRO A 99 -32.31 18.79 -2.75
N LEU A 100 -32.78 18.54 -3.98
CA LEU A 100 -31.96 18.00 -5.03
C LEU A 100 -32.20 18.76 -6.36
N GLY A 101 -31.26 19.64 -6.72
CA GLY A 101 -31.37 20.45 -7.94
C GLY A 101 -32.65 21.30 -8.03
N GLY A 102 -33.18 21.76 -6.90
CA GLY A 102 -34.41 22.52 -6.78
C GLY A 102 -35.66 21.65 -6.57
N GLU A 103 -35.57 20.34 -6.68
CA GLU A 103 -36.66 19.40 -6.40
C GLU A 103 -36.77 19.12 -4.89
N ARG A 104 -38.01 18.89 -4.39
CA ARG A 104 -38.30 18.47 -3.02
C ARG A 104 -39.08 17.15 -3.02
N GLY A 105 -39.03 16.42 -1.88
CA GLY A 105 -39.72 15.14 -1.73
C GLY A 105 -39.10 13.97 -2.46
N VAL A 106 -37.96 14.19 -3.09
CA VAL A 106 -37.33 13.18 -3.99
C VAL A 106 -36.08 12.47 -3.39
N LEU A 107 -35.48 13.06 -2.36
CA LEU A 107 -34.27 12.51 -1.76
C LEU A 107 -34.35 12.40 -0.25
N ASP A 108 -34.10 11.18 0.27
CA ASP A 108 -33.83 10.93 1.68
C ASP A 108 -32.46 10.29 1.82
N ALA A 109 -31.79 10.51 2.96
CA ALA A 109 -30.52 9.87 3.30
C ALA A 109 -30.64 9.18 4.66
N THR A 110 -30.01 8.04 4.81
CA THR A 110 -29.96 7.27 6.05
C THR A 110 -28.54 6.89 6.41
N VAL A 111 -28.13 7.21 7.64
CA VAL A 111 -26.89 6.71 8.23
C VAL A 111 -27.24 5.69 9.30
N THR A 112 -26.67 4.51 9.20
CA THR A 112 -26.78 3.45 10.19
C THR A 112 -25.44 3.24 10.87
N ILE A 113 -25.42 3.30 12.19
CA ILE A 113 -24.21 3.08 13.02
C ILE A 113 -24.43 1.83 13.84
N GLU A 114 -23.80 0.75 13.45
CA GLU A 114 -23.84 -0.53 14.15
C GLU A 114 -22.76 -0.58 15.23
N LYS A 115 -23.13 -0.81 16.49
CA LYS A 115 -22.23 -0.96 17.62
C LYS A 115 -21.79 -2.42 17.74
N ARG A 116 -20.49 -2.67 17.71
CA ARG A 116 -19.91 -4.03 17.76
C ARG A 116 -19.43 -4.39 19.18
N PRO A 117 -19.37 -5.69 19.54
CA PRO A 117 -18.93 -6.13 20.86
C PRO A 117 -17.51 -5.70 21.25
N ASP A 118 -16.63 -5.47 20.26
CA ASP A 118 -15.25 -5.01 20.47
C ASP A 118 -15.13 -3.47 20.68
N GLY A 119 -16.26 -2.80 20.85
CA GLY A 119 -16.35 -1.36 21.04
C GLY A 119 -16.21 -0.55 19.74
N SER A 120 -16.01 -1.18 18.59
CA SER A 120 -16.02 -0.49 17.30
C SER A 120 -17.43 -0.22 16.82
N GLN A 121 -17.54 0.69 15.85
CA GLN A 121 -18.79 1.05 15.20
C GLN A 121 -18.62 1.02 13.68
N ALA A 122 -19.57 0.40 12.99
CA ALA A 122 -19.62 0.34 11.53
C ALA A 122 -20.66 1.35 11.02
N TRP A 123 -20.22 2.35 10.30
CA TRP A 123 -21.02 3.46 9.81
C TRP A 123 -21.32 3.26 8.34
N ASN A 124 -22.61 3.20 7.98
CA ASN A 124 -23.09 3.03 6.61
C ASN A 124 -23.93 4.22 6.19
N LEU A 125 -23.84 4.61 4.91
CA LEU A 125 -24.65 5.68 4.28
C LEU A 125 -25.43 5.11 3.12
N ALA A 126 -26.73 5.35 3.09
CA ALA A 126 -27.61 5.00 1.99
C ALA A 126 -28.54 6.16 1.61
N PHE A 127 -28.91 6.23 0.34
CA PHE A 127 -29.85 7.21 -0.20
C PHE A 127 -31.08 6.52 -0.78
N ALA A 128 -32.27 7.05 -0.48
CA ALA A 128 -33.49 6.76 -1.21
C ALA A 128 -33.74 7.91 -2.20
N ASN A 129 -33.29 7.72 -3.44
CA ASN A 129 -33.48 8.70 -4.52
C ASN A 129 -34.68 8.32 -5.40
N ARG A 130 -35.69 9.16 -5.40
CA ARG A 130 -36.94 9.01 -6.17
C ARG A 130 -36.99 9.95 -7.38
N SER A 131 -35.96 10.81 -7.58
CA SER A 131 -35.92 11.70 -8.73
C SER A 131 -35.73 10.91 -10.03
N PRO A 132 -36.53 11.09 -11.04
CA PRO A 132 -36.32 10.49 -12.37
C PRO A 132 -35.18 11.15 -13.13
N ARG A 133 -34.76 12.32 -12.68
CA ARG A 133 -33.76 13.16 -13.34
C ARG A 133 -32.35 13.00 -12.72
N TRP A 134 -32.28 13.16 -11.40
CA TRP A 134 -30.98 13.22 -10.71
C TRP A 134 -30.48 11.84 -10.29
N THR A 135 -29.24 11.56 -10.55
CA THR A 135 -28.59 10.28 -10.23
C THR A 135 -27.30 10.49 -9.45
N LEU A 136 -27.07 9.65 -8.45
CA LEU A 136 -25.90 9.74 -7.56
C LEU A 136 -24.60 9.53 -8.33
N MET A 137 -23.61 10.34 -8.02
CA MET A 137 -22.28 10.30 -8.61
C MET A 137 -21.20 9.97 -7.57
N THR A 138 -21.13 10.81 -6.54
CA THR A 138 -20.11 10.69 -5.49
C THR A 138 -20.71 10.93 -4.12
N THR A 139 -20.12 10.33 -3.11
CA THR A 139 -20.43 10.57 -1.69
C THR A 139 -19.17 10.93 -0.94
N ALA A 140 -19.25 11.82 0.06
CA ALA A 140 -18.21 12.03 1.05
C ALA A 140 -18.77 11.68 2.44
N PHE A 141 -18.26 10.57 3.04
CA PHE A 141 -18.81 10.02 4.28
C PHE A 141 -17.84 9.06 4.99
N PRO A 142 -17.89 9.00 6.34
CA PRO A 142 -18.38 10.06 7.19
C PRO A 142 -17.43 11.26 7.15
N ARG A 143 -17.96 12.44 7.36
CA ARG A 143 -17.17 13.66 7.43
C ARG A 143 -16.91 13.98 8.91
N LEU A 144 -15.68 13.78 9.33
CA LEU A 144 -15.21 14.10 10.68
C LEU A 144 -14.59 15.50 10.65
N ASN A 145 -15.14 16.42 11.44
CA ASN A 145 -14.63 17.77 11.55
C ASN A 145 -13.74 17.92 12.78
N ARG A 146 -12.69 18.75 12.68
CA ARG A 146 -11.72 19.00 13.75
C ARG A 146 -11.21 17.71 14.41
N VAL A 147 -10.75 16.76 13.58
CA VAL A 147 -10.13 15.54 14.09
C VAL A 147 -8.78 15.92 14.70
N THR A 148 -8.56 15.58 15.97
CA THR A 148 -7.42 16.03 16.78
C THR A 148 -7.33 17.57 16.89
N PRO A 149 -8.30 18.23 17.58
CA PRO A 149 -8.25 19.67 17.81
C PRO A 149 -6.95 20.11 18.50
N ASP A 150 -6.52 21.33 18.27
CA ASP A 150 -5.40 22.03 18.91
C ASP A 150 -3.97 21.55 18.55
N GLY A 151 -3.78 20.79 17.47
CA GLY A 151 -2.46 20.50 16.94
C GLY A 151 -1.58 19.56 17.79
N ALA A 152 -2.16 18.93 18.81
CA ALA A 152 -1.40 18.15 19.80
C ALA A 152 -1.19 16.68 19.46
N GLY A 153 -1.93 16.13 18.48
CA GLY A 153 -1.97 14.71 18.17
C GLY A 153 -1.07 14.26 17.02
N ASP A 154 -0.79 12.98 16.97
CA ASP A 154 -0.14 12.33 15.82
C ASP A 154 -1.20 11.82 14.84
N VAL A 155 -0.91 11.86 13.53
CA VAL A 155 -1.80 11.38 12.48
C VAL A 155 -1.09 10.35 11.61
N LEU A 156 -1.68 9.17 11.45
CA LEU A 156 -1.24 8.11 10.54
C LEU A 156 -2.04 8.20 9.25
N LEU A 157 -1.37 8.37 8.12
CA LEU A 157 -1.99 8.50 6.79
C LEU A 157 -1.35 7.55 5.78
N PRO A 158 -2.08 7.12 4.73
CA PRO A 158 -1.56 6.22 3.72
C PRO A 158 -0.43 6.85 2.90
N SER A 159 0.54 6.01 2.57
CA SER A 159 1.64 6.31 1.66
C SER A 159 1.80 5.13 0.69
N ASN A 160 2.23 5.39 -0.54
CA ASN A 160 2.50 4.31 -1.50
C ASN A 160 3.86 3.63 -1.26
N ASP A 161 4.65 4.12 -0.34
CA ASP A 161 5.97 3.61 -0.04
C ASP A 161 5.87 2.39 0.92
N HIS A 162 6.02 2.61 2.21
CA HIS A 162 5.89 1.54 3.23
C HIS A 162 4.43 1.33 3.71
N GLY A 163 3.46 1.86 2.99
CA GLY A 163 2.03 1.78 3.30
C GLY A 163 1.51 2.94 4.14
N ALA A 164 2.31 3.56 5.01
CA ALA A 164 1.88 4.74 5.77
C ALA A 164 3.03 5.64 6.23
N GLN A 165 2.64 6.88 6.55
CA GLN A 165 3.47 7.88 7.24
C GLN A 165 2.79 8.35 8.51
N ILE A 166 3.59 8.64 9.55
CA ILE A 166 3.12 9.25 10.80
C ILE A 166 3.55 10.71 10.88
N PHE A 167 2.58 11.58 10.98
CA PHE A 167 2.77 13.04 11.13
C PHE A 167 2.68 13.39 12.61
N ARG A 168 3.83 13.69 13.22
CA ARG A 168 3.92 14.04 14.63
C ARG A 168 3.44 15.46 14.87
N LYS A 169 2.68 15.70 15.95
CA LYS A 169 2.19 17.03 16.36
C LYS A 169 1.59 17.82 15.18
N ARG A 170 0.81 17.13 14.34
CA ARG A 170 0.12 17.74 13.21
C ARG A 170 0.97 18.51 12.21
N THR A 171 2.15 18.13 11.90
CA THR A 171 2.84 18.64 10.72
C THR A 171 2.18 18.17 9.42
N VAL A 172 0.84 18.07 9.39
CA VAL A 172 0.06 17.82 8.17
C VAL A 172 0.16 19.06 7.30
N GLN A 173 0.46 18.86 6.04
CA GLN A 173 0.72 19.93 5.08
C GLN A 173 -0.46 20.90 4.98
N PRO A 174 -0.20 22.21 4.73
CA PRO A 174 -1.26 23.21 4.56
C PRO A 174 -2.11 23.00 3.31
N LYS A 175 -1.75 22.08 2.42
CA LYS A 175 -2.54 21.69 1.24
C LYS A 175 -3.44 20.51 1.58
N PRO A 176 -4.66 20.45 0.98
CA PRO A 176 -5.53 19.30 1.12
C PRO A 176 -4.79 18.00 0.80
N PHE A 177 -4.82 17.05 1.73
CA PHE A 177 -4.26 15.72 1.54
C PHE A 177 -5.32 14.85 0.87
N ARG A 178 -5.07 14.44 -0.38
CA ARG A 178 -5.94 13.52 -1.11
C ARG A 178 -5.14 12.30 -1.51
N ARG A 179 -5.64 11.12 -1.20
CA ARG A 179 -5.05 9.83 -1.60
C ARG A 179 -6.11 8.95 -2.23
N ALA A 180 -5.79 8.46 -3.43
CA ALA A 180 -6.66 7.56 -4.16
C ALA A 180 -6.30 6.10 -3.86
N TYR A 181 -7.31 5.32 -3.52
CA TYR A 181 -7.16 3.88 -3.28
C TYR A 181 -6.78 3.16 -4.56
N LEU A 182 -6.11 2.09 -4.36
CA LEU A 182 -5.30 1.20 -5.14
C LEU A 182 -3.87 1.71 -5.34
N GLY A 183 -3.61 3.01 -5.48
CA GLY A 183 -2.28 3.57 -5.54
C GLY A 183 -1.67 3.88 -4.17
N TYR A 184 -2.51 4.23 -3.19
CA TYR A 184 -2.11 4.49 -1.81
C TYR A 184 -2.85 3.49 -0.92
N CYS A 185 -2.19 2.39 -0.61
CA CYS A 185 -2.74 1.31 0.17
C CYS A 185 -1.85 1.00 1.40
N PRO A 186 -2.47 0.54 2.48
CA PRO A 186 -3.91 0.47 2.70
C PRO A 186 -4.56 1.86 2.86
N MET A 187 -5.87 1.97 2.58
CA MET A 187 -6.61 3.21 2.72
C MET A 187 -7.05 3.42 4.17
N ILE A 188 -6.21 4.05 4.96
CA ILE A 188 -6.34 4.17 6.41
C ILE A 188 -6.20 5.60 6.88
N ALA A 189 -6.83 5.93 8.01
CA ALA A 189 -6.47 7.10 8.80
C ALA A 189 -6.52 6.75 10.30
N GLY A 190 -5.47 7.09 11.01
CA GLY A 190 -5.34 6.90 12.47
C GLY A 190 -5.03 8.23 13.14
N PHE A 191 -5.68 8.49 14.25
CA PHE A 191 -5.48 9.72 15.03
C PHE A 191 -5.11 9.34 16.46
N PHE A 192 -4.09 9.97 17.04
CA PHE A 192 -3.56 9.61 18.35
C PHE A 192 -3.37 10.86 19.21
N LEU A 193 -3.86 10.79 20.45
CA LEU A 193 -3.65 11.79 21.50
C LEU A 193 -3.06 11.09 22.74
N GLY A 194 -1.76 11.22 22.93
CA GLY A 194 -1.06 10.42 23.91
C GLY A 194 -1.10 8.94 23.56
N THR A 195 -1.67 8.12 24.46
CA THR A 195 -1.85 6.68 24.23
C THR A 195 -3.27 6.31 23.77
N ASP A 196 -4.17 7.27 23.65
CA ASP A 196 -5.52 7.03 23.12
C ASP A 196 -5.51 7.25 21.61
N GLY A 197 -6.19 6.38 20.87
CA GLY A 197 -6.22 6.45 19.41
C GLY A 197 -7.61 6.19 18.85
N LEU A 198 -7.86 6.76 17.69
CA LEU A 198 -9.05 6.54 16.87
C LEU A 198 -8.66 5.85 15.56
N TYR A 199 -9.18 4.65 15.35
CA TYR A 199 -9.16 3.92 14.08
C TYR A 199 -10.28 4.46 13.18
N PHE A 200 -9.95 4.84 11.94
CA PHE A 200 -10.89 5.37 10.96
C PHE A 200 -10.60 4.78 9.59
N VAL A 201 -11.33 3.73 9.20
CA VAL A 201 -11.00 2.89 8.04
C VAL A 201 -12.25 2.41 7.30
N PRO A 202 -12.31 2.51 5.96
CA PRO A 202 -13.32 1.87 5.15
C PRO A 202 -13.01 0.36 5.05
N GLU A 203 -13.68 -0.46 5.82
CA GLU A 203 -13.55 -1.92 5.74
C GLU A 203 -14.34 -2.45 4.54
N ASP A 204 -13.74 -2.32 3.35
CA ASP A 204 -14.34 -2.69 2.07
C ASP A 204 -13.67 -3.96 1.50
N PRO A 205 -14.30 -5.14 1.62
CA PRO A 205 -13.74 -6.41 1.17
C PRO A 205 -13.64 -6.53 -0.36
N GLU A 206 -14.33 -5.65 -1.09
CA GLU A 206 -14.32 -5.64 -2.55
C GLU A 206 -13.30 -4.67 -3.14
N ALA A 207 -12.59 -3.92 -2.32
CA ALA A 207 -11.55 -2.96 -2.74
C ALA A 207 -12.05 -1.95 -3.80
N ARG A 208 -13.21 -1.33 -3.57
CA ARG A 208 -13.81 -0.35 -4.48
C ARG A 208 -12.99 0.91 -4.60
N ILE A 209 -13.10 1.59 -5.73
CA ILE A 209 -12.45 2.89 -5.97
C ILE A 209 -12.97 3.92 -4.96
N LYS A 210 -12.06 4.54 -4.21
CA LYS A 210 -12.34 5.57 -3.19
C LYS A 210 -11.15 6.48 -2.97
N ASN A 211 -11.37 7.61 -2.33
CA ASN A 211 -10.32 8.52 -1.89
C ASN A 211 -10.43 8.80 -0.40
N LEU A 212 -9.29 8.96 0.27
CA LEU A 212 -9.22 9.65 1.55
C LEU A 212 -8.94 11.12 1.30
N LEU A 213 -9.73 11.99 1.92
CA LEU A 213 -9.49 13.42 1.97
C LEU A 213 -9.24 13.85 3.40
N VAL A 214 -8.16 14.60 3.60
CA VAL A 214 -7.91 15.36 4.83
C VAL A 214 -7.79 16.83 4.41
N GLU A 215 -8.81 17.60 4.67
CA GLU A 215 -8.93 18.98 4.23
C GLU A 215 -8.69 19.96 5.38
N GLY A 216 -7.93 21.03 5.08
CA GLY A 216 -7.53 22.00 6.09
C GLY A 216 -6.76 21.35 7.23
N GLU A 217 -6.83 21.96 8.40
CA GLU A 217 -6.08 21.44 9.53
C GLU A 217 -6.68 20.17 10.14
N GLN A 218 -7.93 19.79 9.78
CA GLN A 218 -8.65 18.91 10.70
C GLN A 218 -9.78 18.04 10.13
N ASN A 219 -10.24 18.25 8.90
CA ASN A 219 -11.38 17.51 8.39
C ASN A 219 -10.94 16.25 7.67
N ALA A 220 -11.53 15.11 8.01
CA ALA A 220 -11.25 13.85 7.35
C ALA A 220 -12.54 13.20 6.85
N CYS A 221 -12.51 12.65 5.62
CA CYS A 221 -13.61 11.86 5.07
C CYS A 221 -13.13 10.89 3.98
N TYR A 222 -13.98 9.92 3.67
CA TYR A 222 -13.82 9.09 2.49
C TYR A 222 -14.78 9.54 1.40
N GLU A 223 -14.22 9.77 0.21
CA GLU A 223 -15.00 10.08 -1.00
C GLU A 223 -15.08 8.82 -1.87
N THR A 224 -16.29 8.48 -2.30
CA THR A 224 -16.54 7.30 -3.15
C THR A 224 -17.29 7.73 -4.40
N THR A 225 -16.75 7.41 -5.58
CA THR A 225 -17.53 7.37 -6.80
C THR A 225 -18.33 6.08 -6.82
N VAL A 226 -19.66 6.18 -6.90
CA VAL A 226 -20.53 5.01 -6.80
C VAL A 226 -20.55 4.18 -8.09
N GLU A 227 -21.05 2.96 -8.00
CA GLU A 227 -21.32 2.10 -9.16
C GLU A 227 -22.52 2.66 -9.96
N ASN A 228 -22.43 2.61 -11.28
CA ASN A 228 -23.37 3.20 -12.23
C ASN A 228 -23.59 4.71 -12.00
N ALA A 229 -22.55 5.41 -11.57
CA ALA A 229 -22.57 6.85 -11.36
C ALA A 229 -23.06 7.58 -12.64
N GLY A 230 -24.08 8.42 -12.50
CA GLY A 230 -24.66 9.16 -13.60
C GLY A 230 -25.57 8.33 -14.53
N VAL A 231 -26.00 7.14 -14.12
CA VAL A 231 -26.98 6.33 -14.88
C VAL A 231 -28.33 6.38 -14.16
N PRO A 232 -29.35 7.07 -14.72
CA PRO A 232 -30.65 7.19 -14.08
C PRO A 232 -31.26 5.83 -13.76
N GLY A 233 -31.76 5.68 -12.54
CA GLY A 233 -32.40 4.45 -12.06
C GLY A 233 -31.47 3.25 -11.84
N ARG A 234 -30.14 3.40 -12.03
CA ARG A 234 -29.14 2.34 -11.86
C ARG A 234 -28.00 2.68 -10.92
N ALA A 235 -27.84 3.95 -10.53
CA ALA A 235 -26.81 4.35 -9.59
C ALA A 235 -26.97 3.60 -8.27
N ALA A 236 -25.84 3.19 -7.69
CA ALA A 236 -25.84 2.61 -6.35
C ALA A 236 -26.40 3.62 -5.33
N GLU A 237 -27.07 3.14 -4.31
CA GLU A 237 -27.69 3.97 -3.28
C GLU A 237 -26.69 4.50 -2.24
N GLY A 238 -25.39 4.18 -2.39
CA GLY A 238 -24.34 4.62 -1.48
C GLY A 238 -23.03 3.87 -1.69
N PRO A 239 -22.05 4.01 -0.76
CA PRO A 239 -20.71 3.41 -0.88
C PRO A 239 -20.68 1.87 -0.91
N ARG A 240 -21.70 1.20 -0.34
CA ARG A 240 -21.82 -0.28 -0.20
C ARG A 240 -20.73 -0.94 0.65
N TYR A 241 -20.12 -0.20 1.57
CA TYR A 241 -19.21 -0.71 2.58
C TYR A 241 -19.25 0.20 3.81
N PRO A 242 -18.98 -0.34 5.01
CA PRO A 242 -18.91 0.47 6.21
C PRO A 242 -17.59 1.23 6.31
N VAL A 243 -17.66 2.42 6.90
CA VAL A 243 -16.48 3.04 7.51
C VAL A 243 -16.48 2.68 8.98
N VAL A 244 -15.42 2.04 9.43
CA VAL A 244 -15.30 1.56 10.81
C VAL A 244 -14.51 2.55 11.64
N LEU A 245 -15.12 2.95 12.76
CA LEU A 245 -14.48 3.71 13.81
C LEU A 245 -14.24 2.78 15.00
N ALA A 246 -13.05 2.81 15.58
CA ALA A 246 -12.75 1.98 16.75
C ALA A 246 -11.78 2.68 17.71
N PRO A 247 -11.96 2.43 19.03
CA PRO A 247 -10.98 2.90 20.01
C PRO A 247 -9.69 2.10 19.91
N LEU A 248 -8.56 2.77 20.10
CA LEU A 248 -7.24 2.17 20.20
C LEU A 248 -6.54 2.62 21.47
N LYS A 249 -5.65 1.78 21.99
CA LYS A 249 -4.71 2.09 23.06
C LYS A 249 -3.29 1.83 22.59
N GLY A 250 -2.41 2.81 22.72
CA GLY A 250 -1.01 2.73 22.29
C GLY A 250 -0.71 3.68 21.13
N ASP A 251 -0.03 3.17 20.13
CA ASP A 251 0.44 3.94 18.97
C ASP A 251 0.03 3.27 17.63
N TRP A 252 0.68 3.66 16.53
CA TRP A 252 0.41 3.14 15.20
C TRP A 252 0.61 1.61 15.08
N TRP A 253 1.41 0.96 15.94
CA TRP A 253 1.52 -0.49 16.00
C TRP A 253 0.23 -1.16 16.43
N SER A 254 -0.50 -0.56 17.39
CA SER A 254 -1.83 -1.06 17.79
C SER A 254 -2.83 -0.93 16.66
N PHE A 255 -2.74 0.16 15.87
CA PHE A 255 -3.53 0.33 14.65
C PHE A 255 -3.20 -0.75 13.62
N ALA A 256 -1.91 -0.98 13.34
CA ALA A 256 -1.46 -1.98 12.38
C ALA A 256 -1.91 -3.39 12.77
N ARG A 257 -1.84 -3.77 14.04
CA ARG A 257 -2.35 -5.08 14.53
C ARG A 257 -3.85 -5.23 14.32
N ARG A 258 -4.64 -4.18 14.60
CA ARG A 258 -6.09 -4.19 14.34
C ARG A 258 -6.37 -4.32 12.85
N TYR A 259 -5.71 -3.52 12.02
CA TYR A 259 -5.88 -3.59 10.58
C TYR A 259 -5.46 -4.95 10.01
N ARG A 260 -4.34 -5.53 10.47
CA ARG A 260 -3.91 -6.88 10.09
C ARG A 260 -4.99 -7.94 10.35
N ALA A 261 -5.68 -7.86 11.50
CA ALA A 261 -6.74 -8.81 11.84
C ALA A 261 -7.94 -8.75 10.86
N TYR A 262 -8.21 -7.58 10.27
CA TYR A 262 -9.16 -7.38 9.19
C TYR A 262 -8.57 -7.84 7.84
N ALA A 263 -7.41 -7.32 7.46
CA ALA A 263 -6.80 -7.43 6.15
C ALA A 263 -6.48 -8.88 5.74
N LEU A 264 -6.00 -9.71 6.68
CA LEU A 264 -5.66 -11.10 6.40
C LEU A 264 -6.89 -12.02 6.19
N LYS A 265 -8.10 -11.53 6.43
CA LYS A 265 -9.35 -12.24 6.11
C LYS A 265 -9.88 -11.90 4.72
N GLN A 266 -9.26 -10.95 4.03
CA GLN A 266 -9.75 -10.48 2.75
C GLN A 266 -9.30 -11.38 1.59
N LYS A 267 -9.99 -11.27 0.47
CA LYS A 267 -9.74 -12.06 -0.76
C LYS A 267 -8.29 -11.97 -1.23
N TRP A 268 -7.67 -10.80 -1.13
CA TRP A 268 -6.29 -10.59 -1.58
C TRP A 268 -5.23 -11.31 -0.72
N ALA A 269 -5.55 -11.66 0.51
CA ALA A 269 -4.67 -12.44 1.40
C ALA A 269 -4.97 -13.95 1.38
N ALA A 270 -5.89 -14.41 0.53
CA ALA A 270 -6.39 -15.79 0.53
C ALA A 270 -5.33 -16.85 0.17
N ARG A 271 -4.22 -16.47 -0.52
CA ARG A 271 -3.08 -17.38 -0.74
C ARG A 271 -2.44 -17.89 0.56
N GLY A 272 -2.60 -17.12 1.65
CA GLY A 272 -2.00 -17.45 2.93
C GLY A 272 -0.52 -17.07 3.03
N PRO A 273 0.15 -17.47 4.12
CA PRO A 273 1.56 -17.19 4.34
C PRO A 273 2.44 -17.86 3.29
N ILE A 274 3.44 -17.12 2.78
CA ILE A 274 4.35 -17.63 1.71
C ILE A 274 5.14 -18.87 2.12
N LYS A 275 5.38 -19.08 3.42
CA LYS A 275 6.03 -20.29 3.94
C LYS A 275 5.20 -21.56 3.70
N ASP A 276 3.88 -21.42 3.60
CA ASP A 276 2.91 -22.52 3.45
C ASP A 276 2.48 -22.72 1.98
N ILE A 277 2.95 -21.89 1.04
CA ILE A 277 2.69 -22.00 -0.40
C ILE A 277 3.79 -22.88 -1.03
N PRO A 278 3.45 -24.09 -1.53
CA PRO A 278 4.46 -25.05 -2.01
C PRO A 278 5.28 -24.55 -3.21
N ASP A 279 4.62 -23.86 -4.15
CA ASP A 279 5.20 -23.38 -5.41
C ASP A 279 5.59 -21.89 -5.36
N TYR A 280 5.64 -21.29 -4.14
CA TYR A 280 6.13 -19.92 -4.01
C TYR A 280 7.59 -19.81 -4.47
N PRO A 281 7.93 -18.85 -5.32
CA PRO A 281 9.28 -18.69 -5.88
C PRO A 281 10.24 -18.15 -4.83
N ARG A 282 10.79 -19.04 -3.98
CA ARG A 282 11.62 -18.71 -2.81
C ARG A 282 12.87 -17.92 -3.17
N ARG A 283 13.37 -18.05 -4.42
CA ARG A 283 14.49 -17.27 -4.94
C ARG A 283 14.32 -15.76 -4.71
N LEU A 284 13.10 -15.23 -4.85
CA LEU A 284 12.83 -13.81 -4.56
C LEU A 284 13.17 -13.42 -3.12
N CYS A 285 12.88 -14.30 -2.15
CA CYS A 285 13.22 -14.09 -0.73
C CYS A 285 14.74 -14.11 -0.48
N GLU A 286 15.46 -14.87 -1.28
CA GLU A 286 16.91 -15.13 -1.14
C GLU A 286 17.78 -14.03 -1.75
N ILE A 287 17.24 -13.15 -2.59
CA ILE A 287 17.98 -12.02 -3.16
C ILE A 287 18.00 -10.87 -2.14
N PRO A 288 19.15 -10.56 -1.49
CA PRO A 288 19.21 -9.54 -0.46
C PRO A 288 19.50 -8.12 -0.98
N LEU A 289 19.93 -7.99 -2.26
CA LEU A 289 20.45 -6.76 -2.84
C LEU A 289 19.91 -6.55 -4.25
N TRP A 290 19.51 -5.33 -4.57
CA TRP A 290 18.97 -4.94 -5.87
C TRP A 290 19.66 -3.70 -6.43
N ILE A 291 19.94 -3.71 -7.73
CA ILE A 291 20.48 -2.59 -8.52
C ILE A 291 19.44 -2.21 -9.58
N ASN A 292 19.35 -0.93 -9.92
CA ASN A 292 18.46 -0.41 -10.94
C ASN A 292 19.25 0.16 -12.11
N ILE A 293 18.90 -0.23 -13.35
CA ILE A 293 19.55 0.30 -14.54
C ILE A 293 18.59 0.65 -15.67
N HIS A 294 19.01 1.65 -16.43
CA HIS A 294 18.56 1.95 -17.78
C HIS A 294 19.73 1.69 -18.73
N GLY A 295 20.04 0.43 -18.99
CA GLY A 295 21.20 -0.01 -19.80
C GLY A 295 20.83 -1.14 -20.73
N TYR A 296 21.59 -1.26 -21.82
CA TYR A 296 21.47 -2.34 -22.80
C TYR A 296 22.02 -3.67 -22.24
N PRO A 297 21.84 -4.80 -22.95
CA PRO A 297 22.21 -6.14 -22.44
C PRO A 297 23.67 -6.29 -22.01
N ASP A 298 24.61 -5.66 -22.71
CA ASP A 298 26.03 -5.63 -22.37
C ASP A 298 26.32 -4.89 -21.07
N VAL A 299 25.65 -3.78 -20.83
CA VAL A 299 25.71 -3.03 -19.56
C VAL A 299 25.14 -3.87 -18.41
N ALA A 300 23.98 -4.53 -18.62
CA ALA A 300 23.32 -5.35 -17.65
C ALA A 300 24.21 -6.53 -17.21
N SER A 301 24.79 -7.27 -18.17
CA SER A 301 25.70 -8.38 -17.90
C SER A 301 26.98 -7.93 -17.18
N ASN A 302 27.56 -6.79 -17.58
CA ASN A 302 28.76 -6.24 -16.92
C ASN A 302 28.47 -5.89 -15.45
N ILE A 303 27.36 -5.21 -15.16
CA ILE A 303 26.98 -4.82 -13.80
C ILE A 303 26.78 -6.04 -12.91
N LEU A 304 26.06 -7.07 -13.37
CA LEU A 304 25.84 -8.28 -12.58
C LEU A 304 27.12 -9.12 -12.42
N THR A 305 28.01 -9.10 -13.40
CA THR A 305 29.36 -9.72 -13.28
C THR A 305 30.18 -9.02 -12.20
N ARG A 306 30.21 -7.69 -12.20
CA ARG A 306 30.89 -6.90 -11.16
C ARG A 306 30.26 -7.11 -9.78
N ALA A 307 28.94 -7.10 -9.71
CA ALA A 307 28.22 -7.36 -8.46
C ALA A 307 28.57 -8.75 -7.91
N LYS A 308 28.64 -9.78 -8.76
CA LYS A 308 29.07 -11.13 -8.35
C LYS A 308 30.48 -11.17 -7.80
N ALA A 309 31.41 -10.41 -8.38
CA ALA A 309 32.79 -10.31 -7.90
C ALA A 309 32.90 -9.62 -6.54
N ILE A 310 32.10 -8.56 -6.31
CA ILE A 310 32.09 -7.79 -5.05
C ILE A 310 31.30 -8.52 -3.94
N PHE A 311 30.21 -9.20 -4.32
CA PHE A 311 29.28 -9.89 -3.44
C PHE A 311 29.18 -11.39 -3.75
N PRO A 312 30.26 -12.16 -3.58
CA PRO A 312 30.29 -13.58 -3.99
C PRO A 312 29.33 -14.47 -3.18
N GLY A 313 28.96 -14.04 -1.95
CA GLY A 313 28.19 -14.82 -1.00
C GLY A 313 26.68 -14.88 -1.26
N PHE A 314 26.15 -14.05 -2.20
CA PHE A 314 24.72 -14.02 -2.49
C PHE A 314 24.41 -13.55 -3.92
N SER A 315 23.16 -13.74 -4.33
CA SER A 315 22.63 -13.24 -5.60
C SER A 315 22.32 -11.74 -5.52
N THR A 316 22.57 -11.02 -6.60
CA THR A 316 22.11 -9.65 -6.79
C THR A 316 21.02 -9.61 -7.83
N GLY A 317 19.93 -8.91 -7.55
CA GLY A 317 18.86 -8.62 -8.50
C GLY A 317 19.15 -7.35 -9.28
N LEU A 318 18.73 -7.33 -10.53
CA LEU A 318 18.84 -6.19 -11.42
C LEU A 318 17.44 -5.79 -11.93
N HIS A 319 16.94 -4.64 -11.52
CA HIS A 319 15.74 -4.05 -12.09
C HIS A 319 16.11 -3.37 -13.42
N TRP A 320 15.70 -3.97 -14.55
CA TRP A 320 16.26 -3.70 -15.86
C TRP A 320 15.25 -3.07 -16.82
N HIS A 321 15.48 -1.79 -17.19
CA HIS A 321 14.53 -1.01 -18.00
C HIS A 321 14.77 -1.07 -19.52
N LEU A 322 16.02 -1.15 -20.02
CA LEU A 322 16.30 -1.08 -21.46
C LEU A 322 16.67 -2.45 -22.08
N TRP A 323 16.00 -3.51 -21.64
CA TRP A 323 16.05 -4.82 -22.29
C TRP A 323 15.27 -4.85 -23.61
N GLN A 324 14.30 -3.94 -23.76
CA GLN A 324 13.37 -3.83 -24.85
C GLN A 324 13.75 -2.67 -25.81
N HIS A 325 13.18 -2.68 -27.01
CA HIS A 325 13.48 -1.69 -28.05
C HIS A 325 12.82 -0.32 -27.78
N SER A 326 11.68 -0.30 -27.12
CA SER A 326 10.82 0.88 -27.06
C SER A 326 11.27 1.99 -26.08
N GLY A 327 12.15 1.69 -25.12
CA GLY A 327 12.55 2.66 -24.06
C GLY A 327 11.61 2.66 -22.85
N HIS A 328 11.94 3.52 -21.86
CA HIS A 328 11.17 3.68 -20.63
C HIS A 328 10.21 4.87 -20.74
N ASP A 329 8.97 4.72 -20.30
CA ASP A 329 7.86 5.69 -20.39
C ASP A 329 7.52 6.18 -21.81
N VAL A 330 7.90 5.39 -22.82
CA VAL A 330 7.58 5.65 -24.22
C VAL A 330 7.21 4.35 -24.94
N ASN A 331 6.38 4.45 -25.96
CA ASN A 331 5.98 3.37 -26.87
C ASN A 331 5.44 2.10 -26.21
N TYR A 332 4.90 2.18 -25.00
CA TYR A 332 4.22 1.04 -24.38
C TYR A 332 2.99 0.62 -25.20
N PRO A 333 2.67 -0.67 -25.33
CA PRO A 333 3.39 -1.86 -24.86
C PRO A 333 4.25 -2.51 -25.98
N GLU A 334 4.86 -1.73 -26.88
CA GLU A 334 5.67 -2.23 -27.99
C GLU A 334 7.06 -2.67 -27.51
N TYR A 335 7.10 -3.70 -26.63
CA TYR A 335 8.35 -4.18 -26.03
C TYR A 335 9.20 -5.04 -26.94
N PHE A 336 8.61 -5.61 -27.99
CA PHE A 336 9.30 -6.48 -28.92
C PHE A 336 9.41 -5.87 -30.32
N PRO A 337 10.51 -6.16 -31.05
CA PRO A 337 11.59 -7.10 -30.67
C PRO A 337 12.35 -6.62 -29.44
N ALA A 338 12.88 -7.58 -28.63
CA ALA A 338 13.82 -7.27 -27.57
C ALA A 338 15.13 -6.71 -28.17
N GLN A 339 15.93 -6.02 -27.35
CA GLN A 339 17.28 -5.63 -27.78
C GLN A 339 18.10 -6.87 -28.15
N PRO A 340 18.94 -6.78 -29.20
CA PRO A 340 19.87 -7.86 -29.53
C PRO A 340 20.72 -8.26 -28.32
N GLY A 341 20.86 -9.57 -28.08
CA GLY A 341 21.61 -10.09 -26.94
C GLY A 341 20.86 -10.19 -25.63
N THR A 342 19.56 -9.77 -25.55
CA THR A 342 18.77 -9.82 -24.32
C THR A 342 18.63 -11.26 -23.76
N LYS A 343 18.31 -12.23 -24.61
CA LYS A 343 18.17 -13.64 -24.22
C LYS A 343 19.49 -14.21 -23.68
N GLU A 344 20.57 -13.95 -24.40
CA GLU A 344 21.92 -14.36 -24.04
C GLU A 344 22.36 -13.72 -22.72
N CYS A 345 22.06 -12.43 -22.52
CA CYS A 345 22.32 -11.73 -21.26
C CYS A 345 21.58 -12.37 -20.08
N ILE A 346 20.28 -12.66 -20.24
CA ILE A 346 19.48 -13.34 -19.20
C ILE A 346 20.11 -14.67 -18.85
N ALA A 347 20.36 -15.54 -19.83
CA ALA A 347 20.95 -16.87 -19.61
C ALA A 347 22.34 -16.80 -18.96
N TYR A 348 23.17 -15.85 -19.39
CA TYR A 348 24.51 -15.64 -18.79
C TYR A 348 24.43 -15.21 -17.34
N CYS A 349 23.59 -14.21 -17.02
CA CYS A 349 23.44 -13.72 -15.65
C CYS A 349 22.87 -14.79 -14.72
N GLU A 350 21.87 -15.54 -15.17
CA GLU A 350 21.29 -16.65 -14.40
C GLU A 350 22.32 -17.78 -14.16
N SER A 351 23.19 -18.05 -15.13
CA SER A 351 24.27 -19.06 -14.98
C SER A 351 25.26 -18.70 -13.87
N MET A 352 25.41 -17.41 -13.56
CA MET A 352 26.21 -16.92 -12.43
C MET A 352 25.43 -16.86 -11.12
N GLY A 353 24.15 -17.24 -11.11
CA GLY A 353 23.27 -17.14 -9.97
C GLY A 353 22.75 -15.71 -9.71
N GLN A 354 22.81 -14.82 -10.70
CA GLN A 354 22.29 -13.45 -10.63
C GLN A 354 20.87 -13.37 -11.20
N GLU A 355 20.14 -12.32 -10.91
CA GLU A 355 18.72 -12.18 -11.28
C GLU A 355 18.46 -10.92 -12.12
N PRO A 356 18.53 -11.00 -13.46
CA PRO A 356 18.11 -9.90 -14.35
C PRO A 356 16.59 -9.89 -14.47
N MET A 357 15.94 -8.85 -13.93
CA MET A 357 14.48 -8.72 -13.91
C MET A 357 14.01 -7.66 -14.92
N PRO A 358 13.47 -8.05 -16.08
CA PRO A 358 12.91 -7.13 -17.07
C PRO A 358 11.73 -6.33 -16.51
N TYR A 359 11.72 -5.02 -16.82
CA TYR A 359 10.63 -4.09 -16.51
C TYR A 359 9.61 -4.04 -17.63
N VAL A 360 8.31 -4.05 -17.30
CA VAL A 360 7.21 -3.71 -18.19
C VAL A 360 6.15 -2.90 -17.45
N ASN A 361 5.28 -2.20 -18.19
CA ASN A 361 4.11 -1.51 -17.62
C ASN A 361 2.83 -2.32 -17.88
N GLY A 362 2.04 -2.56 -16.84
CA GLY A 362 0.80 -3.36 -16.89
C GLY A 362 -0.49 -2.53 -17.03
N ARG A 363 -0.37 -1.20 -17.19
CA ARG A 363 -1.52 -0.29 -17.12
C ARG A 363 -1.66 0.68 -18.29
N LEU A 364 -0.56 1.04 -18.93
CA LEU A 364 -0.50 2.18 -19.85
C LEU A 364 -0.26 1.77 -21.30
N TRP A 365 -0.83 2.55 -22.21
CA TRP A 365 -0.55 2.51 -23.64
C TRP A 365 -0.09 3.89 -24.15
N SER A 366 1.00 3.94 -24.86
CA SER A 366 1.53 5.19 -25.43
C SER A 366 0.67 5.64 -26.62
N ALA A 367 0.00 6.77 -26.49
CA ALA A 367 -0.93 7.26 -27.50
C ALA A 367 -0.28 7.58 -28.88
N PRO A 368 1.00 7.96 -28.97
CA PRO A 368 1.66 8.14 -30.27
C PRO A 368 1.96 6.86 -31.05
N THR A 369 1.82 5.66 -30.46
CA THR A 369 2.08 4.41 -31.18
C THR A 369 0.99 4.10 -32.21
N SER A 370 1.37 3.47 -33.32
CA SER A 370 0.43 3.08 -34.37
C SER A 370 -0.62 2.09 -33.89
N GLY A 371 -0.26 1.21 -32.95
CA GLY A 371 -1.16 0.26 -32.33
C GLY A 371 -2.26 0.89 -31.47
N PHE A 372 -2.05 2.13 -30.98
CA PHE A 372 -3.02 2.80 -30.13
C PHE A 372 -4.34 3.12 -30.85
N ILE A 373 -4.32 3.39 -32.14
CA ILE A 373 -5.55 3.66 -32.93
C ILE A 373 -6.59 2.55 -32.73
N LEU A 374 -6.14 1.30 -32.71
CA LEU A 374 -7.00 0.14 -32.48
C LEU A 374 -7.27 -0.14 -31.00
N ALA A 375 -6.41 0.35 -30.11
CA ALA A 375 -6.48 0.15 -28.66
C ALA A 375 -7.26 1.25 -27.94
N GLU A 376 -7.39 2.44 -28.53
CA GLU A 376 -8.07 3.59 -27.92
C GLU A 376 -9.45 3.27 -27.37
N PRO A 377 -10.32 2.48 -28.04
CA PRO A 377 -11.64 2.13 -27.50
C PRO A 377 -11.59 1.38 -26.17
N TYR A 378 -10.44 0.83 -25.77
CA TYR A 378 -10.26 0.08 -24.53
C TYR A 378 -9.59 0.91 -23.43
N ALA A 379 -9.24 2.18 -23.71
CA ALA A 379 -8.75 3.11 -22.70
C ALA A 379 -9.90 3.64 -21.84
N VAL A 380 -9.61 3.94 -20.57
CA VAL A 380 -10.57 4.52 -19.63
C VAL A 380 -11.19 5.80 -20.20
N LEU A 381 -12.52 5.89 -20.15
CA LEU A 381 -13.28 7.07 -20.54
C LEU A 381 -13.63 7.91 -19.31
N ARG A 382 -13.28 9.19 -19.33
CA ARG A 382 -13.64 10.14 -18.28
C ARG A 382 -15.13 10.53 -18.36
N GLN A 383 -15.62 11.16 -17.31
CA GLN A 383 -17.00 11.69 -17.24
C GLN A 383 -17.33 12.76 -18.29
N ASN A 384 -16.34 13.37 -18.92
CA ASN A 384 -16.46 14.39 -19.98
C ASN A 384 -16.20 13.78 -21.38
N ASP A 385 -16.32 12.48 -21.52
CA ASP A 385 -16.17 11.73 -22.76
C ASP A 385 -14.76 11.86 -23.42
N THR A 386 -13.74 12.15 -22.63
CA THR A 386 -12.34 12.12 -23.08
C THR A 386 -11.61 10.91 -22.51
N ARG A 387 -10.62 10.37 -23.25
CA ARG A 387 -9.77 9.28 -22.73
C ARG A 387 -8.90 9.78 -21.57
N TYR A 388 -8.70 8.90 -20.58
CA TYR A 388 -7.86 9.20 -19.42
C TYR A 388 -6.39 9.03 -19.80
N VAL A 389 -5.64 10.13 -19.82
CA VAL A 389 -4.23 10.18 -20.23
C VAL A 389 -3.39 10.75 -19.08
N GLU A 390 -2.26 10.13 -18.85
CA GLU A 390 -1.22 10.55 -17.89
C GLU A 390 0.07 10.92 -18.61
N LYS A 391 0.96 11.63 -17.93
CA LYS A 391 2.29 12.00 -18.41
C LYS A 391 3.27 11.87 -17.26
N TYR A 392 4.40 11.25 -17.52
CA TYR A 392 5.42 10.98 -16.50
C TYR A 392 6.76 11.65 -16.86
N GLY A 393 7.46 12.09 -15.81
CA GLY A 393 8.80 12.62 -15.90
C GLY A 393 8.98 13.77 -16.88
N ARG A 394 10.13 13.78 -17.56
CA ARG A 394 10.46 14.74 -18.62
C ARG A 394 9.94 14.33 -19.99
N LEU A 395 9.64 13.06 -20.15
CA LEU A 395 9.03 12.53 -21.36
C LEU A 395 7.55 12.88 -21.33
N THR A 396 7.13 13.84 -22.11
CA THR A 396 5.76 14.35 -22.15
C THR A 396 4.84 13.50 -23.03
N ALA A 397 5.27 12.31 -23.43
CA ALA A 397 4.44 11.41 -24.22
C ALA A 397 3.13 11.08 -23.49
N PRO A 398 1.98 11.26 -24.13
CA PRO A 398 0.71 10.93 -23.52
C PRO A 398 0.55 9.40 -23.40
N LEU A 399 0.30 8.94 -22.19
CA LEU A 399 0.10 7.53 -21.85
C LEU A 399 -1.35 7.31 -21.45
N ALA A 400 -2.11 6.61 -22.28
CA ALA A 400 -3.51 6.31 -22.02
C ALA A 400 -3.63 5.20 -20.97
N VAL A 401 -4.48 5.41 -19.98
CA VAL A 401 -4.79 4.40 -18.96
C VAL A 401 -5.76 3.38 -19.54
N MET A 402 -5.33 2.13 -19.64
CA MET A 402 -6.15 1.04 -20.19
C MET A 402 -7.12 0.50 -19.14
N CYS A 403 -8.35 0.21 -19.56
CA CYS A 403 -9.33 -0.38 -18.66
C CYS A 403 -9.01 -1.87 -18.42
N PRO A 404 -8.79 -2.31 -17.16
CA PRO A 404 -8.37 -3.68 -16.86
C PRO A 404 -9.46 -4.72 -17.14
N THR A 405 -10.73 -4.32 -17.34
CA THR A 405 -11.81 -5.25 -17.68
C THR A 405 -11.85 -5.62 -19.17
N CYS A 406 -11.18 -4.83 -20.04
CA CYS A 406 -11.21 -5.05 -21.49
C CYS A 406 -10.36 -6.24 -21.89
N ALA A 407 -10.99 -7.28 -22.43
CA ALA A 407 -10.33 -8.51 -22.86
C ALA A 407 -9.18 -8.30 -23.87
N PRO A 408 -9.26 -7.36 -24.86
CA PRO A 408 -8.14 -7.07 -25.74
C PRO A 408 -6.90 -6.57 -24.97
N TRP A 409 -7.04 -5.68 -23.98
CA TRP A 409 -5.93 -5.23 -23.15
C TRP A 409 -5.34 -6.38 -22.33
N GLN A 410 -6.18 -7.18 -21.66
CA GLN A 410 -5.74 -8.37 -20.92
C GLN A 410 -4.94 -9.33 -21.81
N LYS A 411 -5.35 -9.50 -23.08
CA LYS A 411 -4.62 -10.32 -24.05
C LYS A 411 -3.25 -9.75 -24.38
N VAL A 412 -3.13 -8.44 -24.56
CA VAL A 412 -1.85 -7.75 -24.82
C VAL A 412 -0.88 -7.99 -23.67
N VAL A 413 -1.31 -7.74 -22.41
CA VAL A 413 -0.45 -7.96 -21.22
C VAL A 413 -0.02 -9.42 -21.12
N ARG A 414 -0.93 -10.36 -21.33
CA ARG A 414 -0.62 -11.79 -21.33
C ARG A 414 0.37 -12.19 -22.43
N THR A 415 0.24 -11.58 -23.60
CA THR A 415 1.11 -11.89 -24.74
C THR A 415 2.55 -11.46 -24.46
N PHE A 416 2.80 -10.20 -24.06
CA PHE A 416 4.18 -9.75 -23.85
C PHE A 416 4.82 -10.40 -22.61
N THR A 417 4.06 -10.61 -21.53
CA THR A 417 4.59 -11.33 -20.36
C THR A 417 4.93 -12.78 -20.67
N GLY A 418 4.09 -13.47 -21.48
CA GLY A 418 4.36 -14.82 -21.96
C GLY A 418 5.61 -14.90 -22.83
N ARG A 419 5.81 -13.94 -23.74
CA ARG A 419 7.03 -13.86 -24.57
C ARG A 419 8.30 -13.68 -23.75
N ILE A 420 8.26 -12.84 -22.70
CA ILE A 420 9.40 -12.65 -21.80
C ILE A 420 9.76 -13.98 -21.09
N LEU A 421 8.75 -14.69 -20.61
CA LEU A 421 8.92 -15.98 -19.94
C LEU A 421 9.43 -17.06 -20.88
N ASP A 422 8.80 -17.19 -22.08
CA ASP A 422 8.98 -18.35 -22.97
C ASP A 422 10.09 -18.13 -24.00
N GLU A 423 10.17 -16.94 -24.60
CA GLU A 423 11.15 -16.65 -25.66
C GLU A 423 12.50 -16.18 -25.10
N LEU A 424 12.47 -15.31 -24.04
CA LEU A 424 13.67 -14.79 -23.42
C LEU A 424 14.19 -15.69 -22.27
N GLY A 425 13.32 -16.53 -21.68
CA GLY A 425 13.65 -17.45 -20.61
C GLY A 425 13.80 -16.81 -19.23
N ALA A 426 13.29 -15.58 -19.04
CA ALA A 426 13.43 -14.85 -17.78
C ALA A 426 12.74 -15.58 -16.62
N LYS A 427 13.36 -15.55 -15.42
CA LYS A 427 12.81 -16.12 -14.18
C LYS A 427 12.14 -15.07 -13.28
N SER A 428 12.18 -13.84 -13.67
CA SER A 428 11.53 -12.74 -12.98
C SER A 428 11.04 -11.68 -13.95
N ILE A 429 10.00 -10.94 -13.53
CA ILE A 429 9.47 -9.78 -14.25
C ILE A 429 8.94 -8.75 -13.25
N PHE A 430 9.17 -7.48 -13.57
CA PHE A 430 8.56 -6.38 -12.87
C PHE A 430 7.44 -5.80 -13.72
N ILE A 431 6.19 -5.86 -13.22
CA ILE A 431 5.01 -5.30 -13.89
C ILE A 431 4.58 -4.05 -13.15
N ASP A 432 4.96 -2.92 -13.71
CA ASP A 432 4.74 -1.60 -13.12
C ASP A 432 3.28 -1.18 -13.09
N GLN A 433 2.95 -0.30 -12.13
CA GLN A 433 1.70 0.42 -11.92
C GLN A 433 0.48 -0.41 -11.48
N ILE A 434 0.48 -1.72 -11.59
CA ILE A 434 -0.68 -2.52 -11.14
C ILE A 434 -0.88 -2.44 -9.61
N GLY A 435 0.21 -2.30 -8.84
CA GLY A 435 0.18 -2.16 -7.37
C GLY A 435 0.40 -0.73 -6.85
N ALA A 436 0.79 0.21 -7.71
CA ALA A 436 1.15 1.57 -7.31
C ALA A 436 0.19 2.65 -7.83
N ALA A 437 -0.45 2.43 -8.98
CA ALA A 437 -1.31 3.44 -9.58
C ALA A 437 -2.77 3.32 -9.11
N PRO A 438 -3.47 4.45 -8.91
CA PRO A 438 -4.85 4.42 -8.47
C PRO A 438 -5.79 3.83 -9.51
N GLY A 439 -6.84 3.15 -9.03
CA GLY A 439 -8.01 2.88 -9.83
C GLY A 439 -8.73 4.19 -10.17
N VAL A 440 -9.15 4.35 -11.41
CA VAL A 440 -9.85 5.55 -11.87
C VAL A 440 -11.26 5.22 -12.34
N PRO A 441 -12.27 6.08 -12.06
CA PRO A 441 -13.62 5.88 -12.56
C PRO A 441 -13.65 5.86 -14.09
N CYS A 442 -14.39 4.89 -14.67
CA CYS A 442 -14.55 4.77 -16.11
C CYS A 442 -16.03 4.85 -16.50
N TYR A 443 -16.33 5.61 -17.55
CA TYR A 443 -17.70 5.88 -18.00
C TYR A 443 -18.00 5.33 -19.40
N ASP A 444 -17.18 4.37 -19.88
CA ASP A 444 -17.42 3.73 -21.18
C ASP A 444 -18.38 2.53 -21.02
N PRO A 445 -19.60 2.61 -21.61
CA PRO A 445 -20.58 1.53 -21.49
C PRO A 445 -20.17 0.24 -22.23
N ALA A 446 -19.22 0.33 -23.17
CA ALA A 446 -18.74 -0.82 -23.94
C ALA A 446 -17.75 -1.70 -23.16
N HIS A 447 -17.25 -1.25 -22.00
CA HIS A 447 -16.25 -1.99 -21.23
C HIS A 447 -16.82 -3.11 -20.35
N GLY A 448 -18.16 -3.26 -20.29
CA GLY A 448 -18.82 -4.37 -19.60
C GLY A 448 -18.78 -4.34 -18.08
N HIS A 449 -18.43 -3.21 -17.47
CA HIS A 449 -18.47 -2.97 -16.03
C HIS A 449 -19.47 -1.84 -15.68
N PRO A 450 -19.92 -1.70 -14.41
CA PRO A 450 -20.71 -0.55 -13.96
C PRO A 450 -19.98 0.76 -14.23
N LEU A 451 -20.68 1.78 -14.74
CA LEU A 451 -20.05 3.08 -15.01
C LEU A 451 -19.60 3.79 -13.70
N GLY A 452 -18.53 4.52 -13.79
CA GLY A 452 -17.98 5.27 -12.65
C GLY A 452 -17.06 4.40 -11.79
N GLY A 453 -17.34 4.36 -10.48
CA GLY A 453 -16.55 3.60 -9.51
C GLY A 453 -16.99 2.14 -9.37
N GLY A 454 -16.54 1.48 -8.31
CA GLY A 454 -16.89 0.10 -8.00
C GLY A 454 -15.70 -0.82 -7.77
N ALA A 455 -15.97 -2.11 -7.65
CA ALA A 455 -14.97 -3.16 -7.44
C ALA A 455 -14.31 -3.63 -8.75
N TRP A 456 -14.88 -3.30 -9.87
CA TRP A 456 -14.53 -3.83 -11.20
C TRP A 456 -13.05 -3.57 -11.59
N TRP A 457 -12.39 -2.55 -11.02
CA TRP A 457 -10.97 -2.29 -11.29
C TRP A 457 -10.09 -3.42 -10.74
N ARG A 458 -10.30 -3.77 -9.47
CA ARG A 458 -9.63 -4.91 -8.85
C ARG A 458 -9.97 -6.22 -9.55
N GLU A 459 -11.24 -6.46 -9.81
CA GLU A 459 -11.71 -7.68 -10.50
C GLU A 459 -11.10 -7.82 -11.90
N GLY A 460 -10.97 -6.70 -12.62
CA GLY A 460 -10.31 -6.64 -13.93
C GLY A 460 -8.83 -7.00 -13.84
N TYR A 461 -8.10 -6.46 -12.85
CA TYR A 461 -6.72 -6.84 -12.61
C TYR A 461 -6.57 -8.28 -12.17
N GLU A 462 -7.43 -8.79 -11.31
CA GLU A 462 -7.41 -10.20 -10.90
C GLU A 462 -7.59 -11.13 -12.10
N LYS A 463 -8.59 -10.87 -12.96
CA LYS A 463 -8.82 -11.61 -14.19
C LYS A 463 -7.65 -11.53 -15.17
N MET A 464 -6.96 -10.40 -15.24
CA MET A 464 -5.78 -10.21 -16.08
C MET A 464 -4.57 -10.96 -15.53
N MET A 465 -4.30 -10.82 -14.23
CA MET A 465 -3.06 -11.25 -13.62
C MET A 465 -3.04 -12.71 -13.16
N GLU A 466 -4.16 -13.26 -12.71
CA GLU A 466 -4.22 -14.65 -12.22
C GLU A 466 -3.64 -15.68 -13.21
N PRO A 467 -4.02 -15.69 -14.51
CA PRO A 467 -3.44 -16.64 -15.46
C PRO A 467 -1.94 -16.37 -15.73
N ILE A 468 -1.50 -15.12 -15.71
CA ILE A 468 -0.09 -14.73 -15.86
C ILE A 468 0.71 -15.26 -14.66
N HIS A 469 0.28 -14.92 -13.46
CA HIS A 469 0.93 -15.31 -12.22
C HIS A 469 1.07 -16.84 -12.07
N ARG A 470 0.00 -17.57 -12.40
CA ARG A 470 0.01 -19.04 -12.39
C ARG A 470 1.01 -19.61 -13.40
N ALA A 471 1.09 -19.05 -14.61
CA ALA A 471 2.04 -19.50 -15.63
C ALA A 471 3.49 -19.26 -15.24
N TRP A 472 3.78 -18.13 -14.59
CA TRP A 472 5.12 -17.79 -14.09
C TRP A 472 5.53 -18.69 -12.92
N ASN A 473 4.69 -18.79 -11.87
CA ASN A 473 4.99 -19.63 -10.71
C ASN A 473 5.13 -21.13 -11.07
N ALA A 474 4.37 -21.63 -12.03
CA ALA A 474 4.53 -23.01 -12.52
C ALA A 474 5.91 -23.32 -13.11
N LYS A 475 6.66 -22.30 -13.52
CA LYS A 475 8.07 -22.39 -13.98
C LYS A 475 9.10 -22.00 -12.90
N GLY A 476 8.66 -21.81 -11.66
CA GLY A 476 9.50 -21.34 -10.56
C GLY A 476 9.96 -19.89 -10.73
N ALA A 477 9.31 -19.12 -11.62
CA ALA A 477 9.58 -17.72 -11.88
C ALA A 477 8.64 -16.83 -11.07
N PHE A 478 9.04 -15.57 -10.80
CA PHE A 478 8.28 -14.65 -9.95
C PHE A 478 7.89 -13.34 -10.65
N ILE A 479 6.80 -12.77 -10.14
CA ILE A 479 6.27 -11.48 -10.59
C ILE A 479 6.36 -10.48 -9.44
N THR A 480 6.86 -9.28 -9.72
CA THR A 480 6.87 -8.17 -8.77
C THR A 480 6.16 -6.95 -9.34
N THR A 481 5.81 -6.01 -8.47
CA THR A 481 5.21 -4.72 -8.85
C THR A 481 5.70 -3.60 -7.94
N GLU A 482 5.35 -2.37 -8.26
CA GLU A 482 5.66 -1.18 -7.46
C GLU A 482 4.61 -0.94 -6.37
N GLY A 483 5.02 -0.29 -5.28
CA GLY A 483 4.15 0.32 -4.27
C GLY A 483 3.72 -0.61 -3.15
N SER A 484 2.53 -0.38 -2.63
CA SER A 484 1.94 -1.10 -1.50
C SER A 484 0.47 -1.51 -1.76
N GLY A 485 0.14 -1.79 -3.03
CA GLY A 485 -1.20 -2.15 -3.47
C GLY A 485 -1.68 -3.48 -2.89
N GLU A 486 -2.24 -3.46 -1.69
CA GLU A 486 -2.67 -4.67 -0.95
C GLU A 486 -3.60 -5.58 -1.75
N MET A 487 -4.44 -5.01 -2.61
CA MET A 487 -5.39 -5.76 -3.43
C MET A 487 -4.68 -6.67 -4.47
N CYS A 488 -3.39 -6.44 -4.75
CA CYS A 488 -2.57 -7.24 -5.66
C CYS A 488 -1.83 -8.38 -4.96
N LEU A 489 -1.97 -8.57 -3.65
CA LEU A 489 -1.21 -9.54 -2.86
C LEU A 489 -1.34 -10.99 -3.37
N ASN A 490 -2.47 -11.34 -3.98
CA ASN A 490 -2.70 -12.63 -4.63
C ASN A 490 -2.30 -12.67 -6.12
N MET A 491 -1.81 -11.56 -6.68
CA MET A 491 -1.50 -11.42 -8.11
C MET A 491 0.00 -11.29 -8.39
N VAL A 492 0.81 -11.03 -7.34
CA VAL A 492 2.26 -10.86 -7.42
C VAL A 492 2.96 -11.55 -6.24
N ASP A 493 4.27 -11.74 -6.35
CA ASP A 493 5.06 -12.40 -5.31
C ASP A 493 5.82 -11.39 -4.43
N GLY A 494 6.07 -10.18 -4.92
CA GLY A 494 6.79 -9.17 -4.15
C GLY A 494 6.53 -7.73 -4.61
N TYR A 495 6.89 -6.81 -3.73
CA TYR A 495 6.69 -5.38 -3.90
C TYR A 495 7.99 -4.60 -3.84
N LEU A 496 8.23 -3.78 -4.88
CA LEU A 496 9.22 -2.72 -4.85
C LEU A 496 8.63 -1.54 -4.05
N GLN A 497 9.22 -1.22 -2.92
CA GLN A 497 8.84 -0.04 -2.14
C GLN A 497 9.62 1.18 -2.63
N VAL A 498 9.09 1.92 -3.60
CA VAL A 498 9.69 3.15 -4.15
C VAL A 498 9.52 4.28 -3.15
N VAL A 499 10.51 4.49 -2.32
CA VAL A 499 10.44 5.42 -1.21
C VAL A 499 11.00 6.77 -1.56
N VAL A 500 10.30 7.80 -1.14
CA VAL A 500 10.90 9.10 -0.86
C VAL A 500 11.39 9.04 0.58
N ARG A 501 12.61 8.58 0.83
CA ARG A 501 13.25 8.44 2.14
C ARG A 501 12.80 9.49 3.15
N ASP A 502 11.71 9.24 3.87
CA ASP A 502 11.12 10.19 4.79
C ASP A 502 11.25 9.67 6.23
N PRO A 503 11.69 10.51 7.17
CA PRO A 503 11.69 10.17 8.61
C PRO A 503 10.29 9.81 9.15
N LYS A 504 9.23 10.24 8.48
CA LYS A 504 7.84 9.94 8.84
C LYS A 504 7.38 8.54 8.43
N ASP A 505 8.14 7.86 7.53
CA ASP A 505 7.78 6.53 7.07
C ASP A 505 7.75 5.54 8.23
N VAL A 506 6.72 4.72 8.25
CA VAL A 506 6.58 3.58 9.16
C VAL A 506 6.30 2.33 8.32
N PRO A 507 6.83 1.16 8.70
CA PRO A 507 6.69 -0.07 7.92
C PRO A 507 5.29 -0.65 8.08
N PHE A 508 4.27 0.11 7.70
CA PHE A 508 2.88 -0.26 7.94
C PHE A 508 2.49 -1.48 7.11
N HIS A 509 2.81 -1.47 5.81
CA HIS A 509 2.50 -2.60 4.94
C HIS A 509 3.24 -3.88 5.40
N ASN A 510 4.50 -3.74 5.84
CA ASN A 510 5.26 -4.85 6.41
C ASN A 510 4.63 -5.35 7.73
N ALA A 511 4.22 -4.45 8.63
CA ALA A 511 3.54 -4.83 9.88
C ALA A 511 2.21 -5.58 9.62
N VAL A 512 1.53 -5.26 8.51
CA VAL A 512 0.28 -5.92 8.12
C VAL A 512 0.51 -7.23 7.36
N TYR A 513 1.44 -7.25 6.38
CA TYR A 513 1.57 -8.34 5.40
C TYR A 513 2.90 -9.09 5.42
N SER A 514 3.80 -8.82 6.39
CA SER A 514 5.00 -9.65 6.56
C SER A 514 4.64 -11.15 6.67
N GLY A 515 5.41 -11.99 6.00
CA GLY A 515 5.14 -13.42 5.87
C GLY A 515 4.08 -13.78 4.82
N TYR A 516 3.44 -12.82 4.15
CA TYR A 516 2.48 -13.00 3.05
C TYR A 516 3.01 -12.54 1.70
N THR A 517 4.05 -11.74 1.70
CA THR A 517 4.76 -11.26 0.51
C THR A 517 6.19 -10.88 0.86
N THR A 518 6.99 -10.58 -0.15
CA THR A 518 8.38 -10.11 -0.01
C THR A 518 8.49 -8.65 -0.42
N TYR A 519 9.34 -7.91 0.29
CA TYR A 519 9.61 -6.50 0.02
C TYR A 519 11.06 -6.32 -0.41
N PHE A 520 11.27 -5.44 -1.37
CA PHE A 520 12.61 -5.10 -1.82
C PHE A 520 12.67 -3.63 -2.20
N CYS A 521 13.85 -3.07 -2.02
CA CYS A 521 14.27 -1.78 -2.47
C CYS A 521 13.64 -0.57 -1.81
N SER A 522 14.50 0.39 -1.61
CA SER A 522 14.19 1.77 -1.32
C SER A 522 15.15 2.62 -2.16
N PRO A 523 14.72 3.53 -3.03
CA PRO A 523 15.60 4.34 -3.84
C PRO A 523 16.56 5.14 -2.97
N GLU A 524 17.86 5.01 -3.25
CA GLU A 524 18.93 5.53 -2.42
C GLU A 524 19.71 6.65 -3.13
N ASN A 525 20.46 7.41 -2.37
CA ASN A 525 21.52 8.24 -2.90
C ASN A 525 22.86 7.60 -2.54
N ASN A 526 23.59 7.11 -3.54
CA ASN A 526 24.87 6.46 -3.33
C ASN A 526 25.93 7.41 -2.73
N ASP A 527 25.69 8.71 -2.70
CA ASP A 527 26.57 9.73 -2.16
C ASP A 527 26.28 10.11 -0.69
N ASP A 528 25.27 9.48 -0.05
CA ASP A 528 25.05 9.64 1.39
C ASP A 528 26.34 9.38 2.19
N ASP A 529 26.53 10.09 3.28
CA ASP A 529 27.59 9.79 4.24
C ASP A 529 27.52 8.32 4.70
N PRO A 530 28.64 7.60 4.89
CA PRO A 530 28.62 6.17 5.24
C PRO A 530 27.81 5.84 6.50
N ALA A 531 27.79 6.73 7.53
CA ALA A 531 27.00 6.50 8.72
C ALA A 531 25.50 6.69 8.45
N ALA A 532 25.11 7.72 7.66
CA ALA A 532 23.76 7.98 7.23
C ALA A 532 23.25 6.84 6.33
N PHE A 533 24.08 6.35 5.40
CA PHE A 533 23.81 5.21 4.55
C PHE A 533 23.57 3.93 5.37
N ARG A 534 24.47 3.62 6.32
CA ARG A 534 24.31 2.48 7.25
C ARG A 534 23.02 2.57 8.04
N ALA A 535 22.72 3.73 8.62
CA ALA A 535 21.52 3.93 9.43
C ALA A 535 20.24 3.66 8.62
N LEU A 536 20.17 4.15 7.38
CA LEU A 536 19.04 3.96 6.49
C LEU A 536 18.90 2.49 6.06
N GLN A 537 19.99 1.87 5.56
CA GLN A 537 19.97 0.47 5.12
C GLN A 537 19.66 -0.50 6.27
N THR A 538 20.13 -0.20 7.48
CA THR A 538 19.79 -1.00 8.66
C THR A 538 18.31 -0.86 9.03
N ARG A 539 17.73 0.34 8.87
CA ARG A 539 16.28 0.54 9.06
C ARG A 539 15.47 -0.35 8.11
N GLU A 540 15.81 -0.34 6.83
CA GLU A 540 15.14 -1.12 5.79
C GLU A 540 15.27 -2.64 6.05
N LEU A 541 16.47 -3.08 6.39
CA LEU A 541 16.73 -4.47 6.76
C LEU A 541 15.86 -4.93 7.94
N LEU A 542 15.82 -4.15 9.03
CA LEU A 542 15.08 -4.48 10.23
C LEU A 542 13.54 -4.49 10.00
N TRP A 543 13.07 -3.79 8.97
CA TRP A 543 11.69 -3.83 8.50
C TRP A 543 11.37 -5.03 7.59
N GLY A 544 12.40 -5.83 7.22
CA GLY A 544 12.27 -7.05 6.42
C GLY A 544 12.55 -6.87 4.93
N ASN A 545 12.92 -5.66 4.50
CA ASN A 545 13.20 -5.39 3.09
C ASN A 545 14.53 -6.02 2.64
N ALA A 546 14.60 -6.52 1.41
CA ALA A 546 15.84 -6.67 0.69
C ALA A 546 16.35 -5.29 0.29
N LEU A 547 17.67 -5.08 0.32
CA LEU A 547 18.31 -3.77 0.20
C LEU A 547 18.45 -3.30 -1.25
N GLY A 548 18.61 -2.01 -1.45
CA GLY A 548 18.86 -1.40 -2.75
C GLY A 548 17.64 -0.59 -3.15
N TRP A 549 17.50 -0.41 -4.24
CA TRP A 549 17.46 -0.06 -5.65
C TRP A 549 18.57 0.94 -6.00
N PHE A 550 19.81 0.50 -5.80
CA PHE A 550 21.00 1.35 -6.01
C PHE A 550 21.24 1.62 -7.48
N LEU A 551 21.80 2.79 -7.79
CA LEU A 551 22.41 3.03 -9.09
C LEU A 551 23.72 2.21 -9.22
N PRO A 552 24.17 1.90 -10.44
CA PRO A 552 25.35 1.05 -10.67
C PRO A 552 26.64 1.53 -10.02
N ASP A 553 26.80 2.84 -9.84
CA ASP A 553 27.98 3.46 -9.21
C ASP A 553 28.15 3.09 -7.73
N ILE A 554 27.17 2.41 -7.11
CA ILE A 554 27.34 1.81 -5.78
C ILE A 554 28.49 0.79 -5.76
N LEU A 555 28.73 0.09 -6.89
CA LEU A 555 29.81 -0.87 -7.04
C LEU A 555 31.20 -0.24 -7.04
N ASP A 556 31.31 1.07 -7.17
CA ASP A 556 32.55 1.85 -7.11
C ASP A 556 32.81 2.47 -5.72
N LYS A 557 31.98 2.10 -4.70
CA LYS A 557 32.06 2.63 -3.34
C LYS A 557 32.38 1.52 -2.33
N PRO A 558 33.66 1.20 -2.11
CA PRO A 558 34.09 0.02 -1.33
C PRO A 558 33.62 0.06 0.13
N ASP A 559 33.55 1.24 0.75
CA ASP A 559 33.02 1.43 2.10
C ASP A 559 31.55 1.04 2.22
N LYS A 560 30.73 1.42 1.25
CA LYS A 560 29.31 1.07 1.20
C LYS A 560 29.10 -0.39 0.81
N CYS A 561 29.91 -0.92 -0.11
CA CYS A 561 29.91 -2.35 -0.42
C CYS A 561 30.22 -3.20 0.83
N ALA A 562 31.12 -2.76 1.70
CA ALA A 562 31.41 -3.46 2.95
C ALA A 562 30.20 -3.45 3.90
N ILE A 563 29.50 -2.29 4.02
CA ILE A 563 28.25 -2.19 4.79
C ILE A 563 27.20 -3.14 4.22
N LEU A 564 26.99 -3.13 2.90
CA LEU A 564 26.00 -3.98 2.25
C LEU A 564 26.31 -5.48 2.42
N ASN A 565 27.58 -5.89 2.31
CA ASN A 565 27.99 -7.27 2.60
C ASN A 565 27.58 -7.71 4.00
N GLN A 566 27.82 -6.88 5.02
CA GLN A 566 27.46 -7.17 6.41
C GLN A 566 25.94 -7.32 6.57
N LEU A 567 25.17 -6.36 6.06
CA LEU A 567 23.72 -6.34 6.19
C LEU A 567 23.03 -7.47 5.41
N CYS A 568 23.49 -7.74 4.18
CA CYS A 568 22.97 -8.82 3.35
C CYS A 568 23.29 -10.19 3.95
N ALA A 569 24.51 -10.40 4.48
CA ALA A 569 24.85 -11.62 5.19
C ALA A 569 23.99 -11.85 6.45
N PHE A 570 23.66 -10.77 7.18
CA PHE A 570 22.75 -10.86 8.31
C PHE A 570 21.33 -11.23 7.85
N ARG A 571 20.83 -10.64 6.75
CA ARG A 571 19.53 -10.98 6.18
C ARG A 571 19.45 -12.46 5.80
N GLN A 572 20.46 -13.00 5.12
CA GLN A 572 20.52 -14.39 4.69
C GLN A 572 20.43 -15.38 5.88
N LYS A 573 21.05 -15.04 7.01
CA LYS A 573 20.99 -15.85 8.24
C LYS A 573 19.64 -15.77 8.97
N ASN A 574 18.77 -14.82 8.62
CA ASN A 574 17.54 -14.50 9.34
C ASN A 574 16.30 -14.48 8.43
N LEU A 575 16.32 -15.23 7.30
CA LEU A 575 15.18 -15.30 6.37
C LEU A 575 13.92 -15.87 7.03
N ASP A 576 14.06 -16.75 8.02
CA ASP A 576 12.95 -17.29 8.81
C ASP A 576 12.15 -16.22 9.56
N ALA A 577 12.78 -15.08 9.86
CA ALA A 577 12.13 -13.89 10.40
C ALA A 577 11.81 -12.87 9.29
N LEU A 578 12.84 -12.41 8.57
CA LEU A 578 12.78 -11.24 7.69
C LEU A 578 12.02 -11.46 6.37
N ALA A 579 11.89 -12.71 5.91
CA ALA A 579 11.14 -13.04 4.70
C ALA A 579 9.86 -13.85 5.02
N TYR A 580 9.99 -14.86 5.86
CA TYR A 580 8.91 -15.81 6.14
C TYR A 580 8.18 -15.56 7.45
N GLY A 581 8.66 -14.63 8.27
CA GLY A 581 8.14 -14.30 9.59
C GLY A 581 7.15 -13.13 9.59
N ASN A 582 6.67 -12.78 10.78
CA ASN A 582 5.77 -11.67 11.00
C ASN A 582 6.45 -10.59 11.83
N LEU A 583 6.45 -9.36 11.34
CA LEU A 583 6.89 -8.17 12.05
C LEU A 583 5.87 -7.83 13.14
N LEU A 584 6.30 -7.79 14.40
CA LEU A 584 5.41 -7.66 15.56
C LEU A 584 5.38 -6.27 16.17
N ASP A 585 6.56 -5.68 16.41
CA ASP A 585 6.72 -4.38 17.06
C ASP A 585 8.16 -3.86 16.89
N GLU A 586 8.40 -2.62 17.25
CA GLU A 586 9.75 -2.08 17.38
C GLU A 586 10.36 -2.35 18.76
N LEU A 587 11.68 -2.25 18.86
CA LEU A 587 12.40 -2.30 20.13
C LEU A 587 12.04 -1.07 20.99
N ARG A 588 11.48 -1.32 22.18
CA ARG A 588 11.09 -0.27 23.12
C ARG A 588 12.05 -0.24 24.28
N PHE A 589 12.61 0.93 24.53
CA PHE A 589 13.57 1.12 25.62
C PHE A 589 12.85 1.39 26.94
N ALA A 590 13.40 0.84 28.02
CA ALA A 590 12.96 1.09 29.38
C ALA A 590 13.64 2.32 30.00
N GLU A 591 14.82 2.70 29.46
CA GLU A 591 15.61 3.87 29.84
C GLU A 591 15.91 4.73 28.61
N PRO A 592 16.20 6.03 28.78
CA PRO A 592 16.61 6.90 27.68
C PRO A 592 17.84 6.36 26.95
N VAL A 593 17.84 6.45 25.60
CA VAL A 593 18.94 6.02 24.75
C VAL A 593 19.51 7.20 23.97
N GLY A 594 20.78 7.09 23.59
CA GLY A 594 21.44 8.02 22.69
C GLY A 594 20.69 8.12 21.35
N LYS A 595 20.76 9.29 20.74
CA LYS A 595 20.16 9.54 19.41
C LYS A 595 21.13 10.32 18.56
N THR A 596 21.23 9.93 17.31
CA THR A 596 22.04 10.58 16.28
C THR A 596 21.15 11.12 15.18
N THR A 597 21.44 12.32 14.69
CA THR A 597 20.76 12.91 13.54
C THR A 597 21.59 12.67 12.29
N TYR A 598 20.97 12.04 11.31
CA TYR A 598 21.55 11.72 10.01
C TYR A 598 20.95 12.63 8.94
N GLU A 599 21.79 13.10 8.02
CA GLU A 599 21.35 13.76 6.80
C GLU A 599 21.23 12.73 5.69
N TRP A 600 20.04 12.58 5.13
CA TRP A 600 19.80 11.79 3.94
C TRP A 600 19.68 12.73 2.73
N LEU A 601 20.60 12.62 1.80
CA LEU A 601 20.62 13.42 0.58
C LEU A 601 19.37 13.15 -0.25
N GLY A 602 18.92 14.12 -1.05
CA GLY A 602 17.79 13.95 -1.92
C GLY A 602 17.96 12.76 -2.88
N ARG A 603 16.86 12.09 -3.23
CA ARG A 603 16.88 10.95 -4.15
C ARG A 603 17.59 11.31 -5.46
N ARG A 604 18.48 10.45 -5.91
CA ARG A 604 19.18 10.54 -7.18
C ARG A 604 18.57 9.55 -8.18
N PRO A 605 17.69 9.98 -9.10
CA PRO A 605 17.12 9.10 -10.11
C PRO A 605 18.16 8.77 -11.19
N HIS A 606 17.98 7.64 -11.88
CA HIS A 606 18.94 7.15 -12.88
C HIS A 606 19.30 8.19 -13.95
N HIS A 607 18.34 8.94 -14.48
CA HIS A 607 18.58 9.96 -15.50
C HIS A 607 19.49 11.11 -15.02
N SER A 608 19.62 11.31 -13.70
CA SER A 608 20.53 12.33 -13.15
C SER A 608 22.01 11.99 -13.37
N LEU A 609 22.34 10.72 -13.66
CA LEU A 609 23.70 10.31 -14.00
C LEU A 609 24.17 10.93 -15.32
N TYR A 610 23.22 11.26 -16.20
CA TYR A 610 23.47 11.78 -17.54
C TYR A 610 23.01 13.24 -17.73
N ASP A 611 22.52 13.87 -16.65
CA ASP A 611 22.04 15.25 -16.66
C ASP A 611 22.73 16.08 -15.57
N PRO A 612 23.86 16.73 -15.88
CA PRO A 612 24.58 17.55 -14.92
C PRO A 612 23.77 18.76 -14.41
N ALA A 613 22.68 19.14 -15.09
CA ALA A 613 21.78 20.21 -14.66
C ALA A 613 20.68 19.73 -13.70
N TYR A 614 20.59 18.42 -13.43
CA TYR A 614 19.60 17.90 -12.50
C TYR A 614 19.84 18.38 -11.07
N LYS A 615 18.86 19.07 -10.53
CA LYS A 615 18.91 19.50 -9.12
C LYS A 615 18.30 18.42 -8.23
N LEU A 616 19.08 17.89 -7.33
CA LEU A 616 18.59 16.94 -6.32
C LEU A 616 17.49 17.59 -5.48
N PRO A 617 16.47 16.82 -5.07
CA PRO A 617 15.54 17.25 -4.03
C PRO A 617 16.31 17.63 -2.76
N PRO A 618 15.75 18.48 -1.88
CA PRO A 618 16.36 18.81 -0.61
C PRO A 618 16.64 17.56 0.24
N SER A 619 17.74 17.59 0.98
CA SER A 619 18.05 16.59 2.00
C SER A 619 16.97 16.53 3.07
N LYS A 620 16.87 15.39 3.74
CA LYS A 620 16.02 15.16 4.90
C LYS A 620 16.87 14.78 6.11
N PHE A 621 16.48 15.25 7.27
CA PHE A 621 17.16 14.96 8.52
C PHE A 621 16.33 13.97 9.35
N ALA A 622 16.94 12.87 9.75
CA ALA A 622 16.33 11.84 10.57
C ALA A 622 17.09 11.69 11.90
N THR A 623 16.43 11.94 13.02
CA THR A 623 16.99 11.65 14.34
C THR A 623 16.56 10.26 14.75
N LEU A 624 17.51 9.33 14.81
CA LEU A 624 17.28 7.92 15.14
C LEU A 624 17.93 7.57 16.47
N ALA A 625 17.37 6.59 17.18
CA ALA A 625 18.04 5.98 18.32
C ALA A 625 19.33 5.29 17.87
N ASP A 626 20.39 5.40 18.66
CA ASP A 626 21.71 4.80 18.37
C ASP A 626 21.65 3.28 18.27
N VAL A 627 20.69 2.66 18.95
CA VAL A 627 20.33 1.25 18.80
C VAL A 627 18.93 1.16 18.22
N ARG A 628 18.75 0.31 17.22
CA ARG A 628 17.44 0.00 16.64
C ARG A 628 17.18 -1.49 16.64
N GLY A 629 15.90 -1.87 16.63
CA GLY A 629 15.52 -3.27 16.53
C GLY A 629 14.04 -3.44 16.32
N ASN A 630 13.67 -4.63 15.85
CA ASN A 630 12.29 -5.04 15.68
C ASN A 630 12.09 -6.46 16.19
N TRP A 631 10.94 -6.67 16.79
CA TRP A 631 10.46 -7.99 17.21
C TRP A 631 9.80 -8.70 16.03
N TRP A 632 10.16 -9.95 15.86
CA TRP A 632 9.65 -10.82 14.79
C TRP A 632 9.13 -12.13 15.36
N ARG A 633 8.07 -12.64 14.77
CA ARG A 633 7.68 -14.04 14.91
C ARG A 633 8.23 -14.79 13.70
N THR A 634 9.13 -15.73 13.93
CA THR A 634 9.77 -16.55 12.88
C THR A 634 8.75 -17.51 12.22
N ALA A 635 9.14 -18.10 11.10
CA ALA A 635 8.29 -19.06 10.38
C ALA A 635 7.89 -20.28 11.23
N ASP A 636 8.75 -20.69 12.19
CA ASP A 636 8.46 -21.78 13.16
C ASP A 636 7.73 -21.29 14.44
N GLY A 637 7.29 -20.02 14.48
CA GLY A 637 6.48 -19.45 15.53
C GLY A 637 7.23 -18.82 16.70
N LYS A 638 8.56 -18.92 16.78
CA LYS A 638 9.37 -18.33 17.86
C LYS A 638 9.41 -16.81 17.75
N VAL A 639 9.46 -16.14 18.88
CA VAL A 639 9.66 -14.69 18.94
C VAL A 639 11.16 -14.40 19.06
N VAL A 640 11.65 -13.49 18.23
CA VAL A 640 13.04 -13.04 18.23
C VAL A 640 13.12 -11.53 18.12
N LEU A 641 14.14 -10.94 18.73
CA LEU A 641 14.53 -9.55 18.50
C LEU A 641 15.71 -9.55 17.51
N LEU A 642 15.56 -8.80 16.42
CA LEU A 642 16.65 -8.42 15.55
C LEU A 642 17.00 -6.97 15.87
N ALA A 643 18.26 -6.71 16.26
CA ALA A 643 18.71 -5.39 16.67
C ALA A 643 20.08 -5.04 16.10
N ALA A 644 20.39 -3.75 16.04
CA ALA A 644 21.61 -3.21 15.50
C ALA A 644 22.08 -1.97 16.28
N ASN A 645 23.39 -1.85 16.47
CA ASN A 645 24.05 -0.62 16.86
C ASN A 645 24.42 0.18 15.60
N LEU A 646 23.90 1.39 15.48
CA LEU A 646 24.13 2.28 14.33
C LEU A 646 25.43 3.07 14.43
N THR A 647 26.09 3.06 15.61
CA THR A 647 27.22 3.92 15.94
C THR A 647 28.56 3.18 15.92
N ASP A 648 29.66 3.92 15.93
CA ASP A 648 31.05 3.47 15.96
C ASP A 648 31.57 3.20 17.39
N ARG A 649 30.69 3.22 18.40
CA ARG A 649 30.99 2.96 19.81
C ARG A 649 30.10 1.87 20.38
N GLU A 650 30.55 1.23 21.44
CA GLU A 650 29.73 0.27 22.18
C GLU A 650 28.46 0.96 22.73
N GLN A 651 27.35 0.27 22.65
CA GLN A 651 26.06 0.73 23.17
C GLN A 651 25.52 -0.26 24.20
N ARG A 652 25.14 0.26 25.37
CA ARG A 652 24.43 -0.49 26.40
C ARG A 652 23.03 0.10 26.58
N VAL A 653 22.01 -0.72 26.37
CA VAL A 653 20.61 -0.28 26.46
C VAL A 653 19.80 -1.22 27.33
N VAL A 654 18.81 -0.67 28.07
CA VAL A 654 17.79 -1.44 28.80
C VAL A 654 16.51 -1.38 28.00
N TYR A 655 15.96 -2.53 27.63
CA TYR A 655 14.78 -2.63 26.77
C TYR A 655 13.67 -3.47 27.40
N ARG A 656 12.43 -3.25 26.93
CA ARG A 656 11.24 -4.02 27.30
C ARG A 656 11.15 -5.28 26.46
N VAL A 657 10.98 -6.43 27.10
CA VAL A 657 10.80 -7.71 26.39
C VAL A 657 9.37 -7.80 25.86
N TYR A 658 9.23 -8.03 24.56
CA TYR A 658 7.95 -8.07 23.87
C TYR A 658 6.94 -9.02 24.55
N GLY A 659 5.71 -8.52 24.77
CA GLY A 659 4.61 -9.29 25.37
C GLY A 659 4.76 -9.55 26.85
N THR A 660 5.68 -8.87 27.54
CA THR A 660 5.90 -9.02 28.99
C THR A 660 6.16 -7.64 29.64
N ASP A 661 6.07 -7.60 30.97
CA ASP A 661 6.48 -6.42 31.77
C ASP A 661 7.97 -6.44 32.15
N LYS A 662 8.73 -7.43 31.66
CA LYS A 662 10.15 -7.60 31.98
C LYS A 662 11.02 -6.66 31.15
N THR A 663 12.15 -6.31 31.72
CA THR A 663 13.24 -5.62 31.03
C THR A 663 14.45 -6.52 30.90
N ALA A 664 15.29 -6.25 29.90
CA ALA A 664 16.57 -6.92 29.71
C ALA A 664 17.63 -5.91 29.28
N VAL A 665 18.89 -6.27 29.45
CA VAL A 665 20.03 -5.47 29.03
C VAL A 665 20.59 -6.02 27.74
N LEU A 666 20.93 -5.15 26.80
CA LEU A 666 21.61 -5.45 25.57
C LEU A 666 22.87 -4.61 25.47
N VAL A 667 24.00 -5.27 25.23
CA VAL A 667 25.29 -4.64 24.93
C VAL A 667 25.66 -5.00 23.50
N LEU A 668 25.98 -3.99 22.72
CA LEU A 668 26.31 -4.13 21.29
C LEU A 668 27.62 -3.44 20.98
N ALA A 669 28.56 -4.18 20.40
CA ALA A 669 29.78 -3.60 19.85
C ALA A 669 29.49 -2.60 18.71
N PRO A 670 30.45 -1.77 18.27
CA PRO A 670 30.27 -0.88 17.13
C PRO A 670 29.73 -1.60 15.89
N HIS A 671 28.61 -1.08 15.32
CA HIS A 671 27.97 -1.61 14.11
C HIS A 671 27.52 -3.06 14.18
N GLU A 672 27.38 -3.63 15.36
CA GLU A 672 26.94 -5.02 15.54
C GLU A 672 25.46 -5.20 15.23
N LEU A 673 25.15 -6.33 14.57
CA LEU A 673 23.79 -6.83 14.37
C LEU A 673 23.63 -8.14 15.13
N VAL A 674 22.53 -8.26 15.88
CA VAL A 674 22.27 -9.43 16.72
C VAL A 674 20.87 -9.99 16.51
N ARG A 675 20.75 -11.30 16.77
CA ARG A 675 19.49 -12.00 16.94
C ARG A 675 19.40 -12.52 18.37
N ILE A 676 18.38 -12.11 19.08
CA ILE A 676 18.12 -12.49 20.47
C ILE A 676 16.82 -13.29 20.50
N LYS A 677 16.81 -14.41 21.20
CA LYS A 677 15.57 -15.18 21.45
C LYS A 677 14.68 -14.36 22.38
N GLY A 678 13.40 -14.26 22.06
CA GLY A 678 12.37 -13.77 22.95
C GLY A 678 12.13 -14.72 24.11
N ALA A 679 11.43 -14.22 25.12
CA ALA A 679 11.06 -15.04 26.27
C ALA A 679 10.02 -16.11 25.89
#